data_e51f21560a3a90824a165f1a05d6259e
#
_entry.id   e51f21560a3a90824a165f1a05d6259e
#
_cell.length_a   1.000
_cell.length_b   1.000
_cell.length_c   1.000
_cell.angle_alpha   90.00
_cell.angle_beta   90.00
_cell.angle_gamma   90.00
#
_symmetry.space_group_name_H-M   'P 1'
#
loop_
_entity.id
_entity.type
_entity.pdbx_description
1 polymer ?
#
loop_
_entity_poly.entity_id
_entity_poly.type
_entity_poly.pdbx_seq_one_letter_code
_entity_poly.pdbx_strand_id
1 'polypeptide(L)'
;MPPVRRPGSDPETEDPEFAGQYRLEARLGSGGMGVVHLARSTSGRRLAVKVVHADYAQDPEFRARFRQEVAAARRVSGAFTAPVIDADPDDPRPWMATQYIPAPTLAEEVKRNGPLAAGEVVRLAAGLAEALRDIHRAGVVHRDLKPSNVLLAADGPKVIDFGISRPADSELRTETGQLIGTPPFMAPEQFQRPRTVGPAADLFALGSVLVHAATGRGPFESESPYLVAYQVVHDEADLAGVPDELLPLVERCLAKNPRERPTPDALMTVLRARGGAPPSLPRTAVPLVPAQRAPDPVSLPGRGAVAVAVPEQPSGEGDQDDGTGREARSTDAGDTGAEGTDTHVKEGAPGPRPARRRRVRRWMTAGLTAAVLIGAGTVVAMRHVAEPRPGTDTRAGHGPRNSAATATPWRPWRATLGGKGAAGTGTARPASCSYGGGALYCAGQGVGAARLDPADGRVMWSRPATARGADDGLPTAPVLSGGLLRVVSPDGARLEALDPATHRVRWSRDVSRYHGRVYPAGDMVLLVDADGTVRAVDGATDRERWRHRLSGHTRPSFFAYGDGRTAYAVTTSPDGAHTLVTAVDAVRGTTFWRHTFSGHLTPAGTGPRGVLLLTETDIQTRTTAVVRFEPGRRGVRRVGLTAPVSASSAVAREGSVYLLCADGGLVAVDTERGGRGWRLETSVANASPLVATDGRLYFSSADGRLLAVDAARGTLIGQTEPRASGAGRSYLELVPAPVAADGKVFAAAPDGTVFGVDERHPARW
;
A
#
# COMPACT_ATOMS: atom_id res chain seq x y z
N MET A 1 -0.65 6.17 -32.14
CA MET A 1 -2.12 6.05 -32.12
C MET A 1 -2.44 4.59 -31.88
N PRO A 2 -3.06 4.20 -30.77
CA PRO A 2 -3.59 2.85 -30.61
C PRO A 2 -4.90 2.72 -31.39
N PRO A 3 -5.23 1.53 -31.91
CA PRO A 3 -6.39 1.31 -32.74
C PRO A 3 -7.70 1.44 -31.96
N VAL A 4 -8.66 2.12 -32.57
CA VAL A 4 -10.05 2.25 -32.10
C VAL A 4 -10.68 0.85 -32.10
N ARG A 5 -11.01 0.31 -30.93
CA ARG A 5 -11.83 -0.93 -30.82
C ARG A 5 -13.30 -0.60 -31.11
N ARG A 6 -13.86 -1.38 -32.02
CA ARG A 6 -15.30 -1.36 -32.32
C ARG A 6 -16.08 -1.93 -31.13
N PRO A 7 -17.31 -1.46 -30.84
CA PRO A 7 -18.20 -2.10 -29.90
C PRO A 7 -18.55 -3.49 -30.40
N GLY A 8 -18.44 -4.52 -29.53
CA GLY A 8 -18.98 -5.86 -29.83
C GLY A 8 -17.99 -7.02 -29.83
N SER A 9 -17.04 -7.09 -28.89
CA SER A 9 -16.17 -8.30 -28.79
C SER A 9 -15.73 -8.72 -27.39
N ASP A 10 -16.43 -8.29 -26.33
CA ASP A 10 -16.27 -8.90 -24.99
C ASP A 10 -17.65 -9.12 -24.37
N PRO A 11 -17.99 -10.36 -23.93
CA PRO A 11 -19.33 -10.66 -23.37
C PRO A 11 -19.57 -10.07 -21.98
N GLU A 12 -18.62 -9.33 -21.38
CA GLU A 12 -18.75 -8.81 -20.01
C GLU A 12 -19.00 -7.29 -19.91
N THR A 13 -19.12 -6.55 -21.02
CA THR A 13 -19.36 -5.11 -20.99
C THR A 13 -20.27 -4.64 -22.12
N GLU A 14 -21.52 -5.10 -22.14
CA GLU A 14 -22.56 -4.38 -22.86
C GLU A 14 -22.95 -3.16 -22.03
N ASP A 15 -22.41 -1.99 -22.38
CA ASP A 15 -22.93 -0.70 -21.90
C ASP A 15 -24.43 -0.67 -22.26
N PRO A 16 -25.32 -0.41 -21.29
CA PRO A 16 -26.76 -0.39 -21.56
C PRO A 16 -27.07 0.69 -22.62
N GLU A 17 -27.98 0.39 -23.54
CA GLU A 17 -28.43 1.37 -24.52
C GLU A 17 -29.30 2.46 -23.87
N PHE A 18 -29.99 2.11 -22.79
CA PHE A 18 -30.89 2.98 -22.04
C PHE A 18 -30.67 2.90 -20.54
N ALA A 19 -30.92 3.98 -19.83
CA ALA A 19 -31.12 4.06 -18.39
C ALA A 19 -32.50 4.70 -18.15
N GLY A 20 -33.47 3.90 -17.75
CA GLY A 20 -34.87 4.33 -17.72
C GLY A 20 -35.33 4.81 -19.10
N GLN A 21 -35.84 6.04 -19.17
CA GLN A 21 -36.30 6.67 -20.43
C GLN A 21 -35.17 7.38 -21.22
N TYR A 22 -33.94 7.38 -20.73
CA TYR A 22 -32.83 8.14 -21.30
C TYR A 22 -31.97 7.25 -22.20
N ARG A 23 -31.82 7.63 -23.46
CA ARG A 23 -30.93 6.94 -24.39
C ARG A 23 -29.49 7.38 -24.16
N LEU A 24 -28.59 6.43 -23.91
CA LEU A 24 -27.18 6.67 -23.68
C LEU A 24 -26.48 6.85 -25.04
N GLU A 25 -25.78 7.98 -25.24
CA GLU A 25 -25.17 8.36 -26.53
C GLU A 25 -23.66 8.19 -26.52
N ALA A 26 -22.98 8.57 -25.43
CA ALA A 26 -21.55 8.54 -25.32
C ALA A 26 -21.12 8.39 -23.87
N ARG A 27 -19.93 7.83 -23.64
CA ARG A 27 -19.32 7.74 -22.31
C ARG A 27 -18.62 9.07 -21.98
N LEU A 28 -19.02 9.71 -20.89
CA LEU A 28 -18.41 10.95 -20.36
C LEU A 28 -17.27 10.64 -19.40
N GLY A 29 -17.37 9.55 -18.62
CA GLY A 29 -16.35 9.15 -17.68
C GLY A 29 -16.63 7.79 -17.05
N SER A 30 -15.65 7.23 -16.35
CA SER A 30 -15.84 6.02 -15.55
C SER A 30 -15.14 6.17 -14.21
N GLY A 31 -15.75 5.64 -13.16
CA GLY A 31 -15.21 5.55 -11.82
C GLY A 31 -15.39 4.16 -11.24
N GLY A 32 -14.86 3.94 -10.03
CA GLY A 32 -14.89 2.62 -9.38
C GLY A 32 -16.29 2.04 -9.13
N MET A 33 -17.36 2.86 -9.22
CA MET A 33 -18.73 2.43 -8.86
C MET A 33 -19.72 2.51 -10.03
N GLY A 34 -19.30 3.03 -11.18
CA GLY A 34 -20.19 3.16 -12.32
C GLY A 34 -19.61 3.97 -13.46
N VAL A 35 -20.37 4.07 -14.54
CA VAL A 35 -20.03 4.82 -15.75
C VAL A 35 -20.97 6.00 -15.90
N VAL A 36 -20.43 7.18 -16.24
CA VAL A 36 -21.22 8.37 -16.55
C VAL A 36 -21.36 8.49 -18.07
N HIS A 37 -22.58 8.54 -18.55
CA HIS A 37 -22.92 8.66 -19.96
C HIS A 37 -23.53 10.02 -20.28
N LEU A 38 -23.21 10.56 -21.45
CA LEU A 38 -24.05 11.54 -22.10
C LEU A 38 -25.32 10.84 -22.56
N ALA A 39 -26.46 11.34 -22.14
CA ALA A 39 -27.74 10.76 -22.48
C ALA A 39 -28.70 11.81 -23.04
N ARG A 40 -29.72 11.36 -23.76
CA ARG A 40 -30.77 12.19 -24.33
C ARG A 40 -32.14 11.72 -23.86
N SER A 41 -32.94 12.67 -23.39
CA SER A 41 -34.35 12.41 -23.08
C SER A 41 -35.19 12.31 -24.39
N THR A 42 -36.39 11.83 -24.26
CA THR A 42 -37.38 11.76 -25.34
C THR A 42 -37.68 13.14 -25.95
N SER A 43 -37.56 14.21 -25.14
CA SER A 43 -37.70 15.63 -25.60
C SER A 43 -36.41 16.20 -26.21
N GLY A 44 -35.34 15.41 -26.36
CA GLY A 44 -34.08 15.86 -26.93
C GLY A 44 -33.13 16.56 -25.95
N ARG A 45 -33.46 16.68 -24.65
CA ARG A 45 -32.62 17.29 -23.62
C ARG A 45 -31.40 16.40 -23.33
N ARG A 46 -30.19 16.99 -23.26
CA ARG A 46 -28.97 16.32 -22.87
C ARG A 46 -28.82 16.26 -21.35
N LEU A 47 -28.44 15.10 -20.85
CA LEU A 47 -28.23 14.81 -19.44
C LEU A 47 -26.92 14.05 -19.26
N ALA A 48 -26.32 14.14 -18.08
CA ALA A 48 -25.25 13.25 -17.64
C ALA A 48 -25.89 12.15 -16.76
N VAL A 49 -25.80 10.91 -17.20
CA VAL A 49 -26.42 9.76 -16.50
C VAL A 49 -25.34 8.84 -15.98
N LYS A 50 -25.28 8.71 -14.66
CA LYS A 50 -24.42 7.77 -13.97
C LYS A 50 -25.14 6.45 -13.78
N VAL A 51 -24.59 5.37 -14.35
CA VAL A 51 -25.11 3.98 -14.22
C VAL A 51 -24.16 3.21 -13.34
N VAL A 52 -24.70 2.58 -12.30
CA VAL A 52 -23.93 1.78 -11.33
C VAL A 52 -23.47 0.46 -11.96
N HIS A 53 -22.24 0.00 -11.67
CA HIS A 53 -21.74 -1.30 -12.12
C HIS A 53 -22.59 -2.45 -11.56
N ALA A 54 -22.69 -3.53 -12.33
CA ALA A 54 -23.54 -4.68 -12.01
C ALA A 54 -23.19 -5.31 -10.64
N ASP A 55 -21.92 -5.32 -10.27
CA ASP A 55 -21.44 -5.90 -9.00
C ASP A 55 -22.05 -5.16 -7.78
N TYR A 56 -22.05 -3.83 -7.82
CA TYR A 56 -22.67 -3.01 -6.76
C TYR A 56 -24.20 -3.00 -6.83
N ALA A 57 -24.75 -3.21 -8.02
CA ALA A 57 -26.20 -3.26 -8.22
C ALA A 57 -26.86 -4.48 -7.54
N GLN A 58 -26.11 -5.52 -7.22
CA GLN A 58 -26.61 -6.70 -6.53
C GLN A 58 -26.50 -6.61 -4.99
N ASP A 59 -25.75 -5.65 -4.46
CA ASP A 59 -25.57 -5.44 -3.03
C ASP A 59 -26.76 -4.66 -2.42
N PRO A 60 -27.57 -5.28 -1.53
CA PRO A 60 -28.73 -4.62 -0.92
C PRO A 60 -28.34 -3.42 -0.04
N GLU A 61 -27.17 -3.48 0.59
CA GLU A 61 -26.67 -2.40 1.45
C GLU A 61 -26.23 -1.20 0.62
N PHE A 62 -25.53 -1.45 -0.50
CA PHE A 62 -25.20 -0.41 -1.46
C PHE A 62 -26.47 0.24 -2.03
N ARG A 63 -27.48 -0.52 -2.42
CA ARG A 63 -28.76 0.01 -2.91
C ARG A 63 -29.47 0.89 -1.89
N ALA A 64 -29.52 0.46 -0.63
CA ALA A 64 -30.13 1.23 0.43
C ALA A 64 -29.43 2.59 0.64
N ARG A 65 -28.10 2.59 0.60
CA ARG A 65 -27.28 3.81 0.67
C ARG A 65 -27.47 4.70 -0.55
N PHE A 66 -27.38 4.14 -1.74
CA PHE A 66 -27.57 4.88 -2.98
C PHE A 66 -28.95 5.58 -3.03
N ARG A 67 -30.00 4.91 -2.54
CA ARG A 67 -31.36 5.49 -2.41
C ARG A 67 -31.37 6.67 -1.45
N GLN A 68 -30.71 6.58 -0.29
CA GLN A 68 -30.63 7.66 0.67
C GLN A 68 -29.84 8.86 0.11
N GLU A 69 -28.75 8.59 -0.58
CA GLU A 69 -27.90 9.62 -1.16
C GLU A 69 -28.56 10.33 -2.33
N VAL A 70 -29.26 9.60 -3.21
CA VAL A 70 -30.09 10.18 -4.27
C VAL A 70 -31.18 11.08 -3.66
N ALA A 71 -31.86 10.62 -2.61
CA ALA A 71 -32.86 11.44 -1.93
C ALA A 71 -32.27 12.70 -1.30
N ALA A 72 -31.03 12.64 -0.80
CA ALA A 72 -30.32 13.80 -0.29
C ALA A 72 -29.86 14.74 -1.42
N ALA A 73 -29.28 14.19 -2.48
CA ALA A 73 -28.82 14.95 -3.66
C ALA A 73 -29.96 15.71 -4.36
N ARG A 74 -31.16 15.15 -4.42
CA ARG A 74 -32.34 15.84 -4.96
C ARG A 74 -32.71 17.13 -4.19
N ARG A 75 -32.28 17.26 -2.92
CA ARG A 75 -32.49 18.47 -2.11
C ARG A 75 -31.45 19.56 -2.35
N VAL A 76 -30.32 19.19 -2.97
CA VAL A 76 -29.28 20.17 -3.29
C VAL A 76 -29.74 20.99 -4.49
N SER A 77 -29.92 22.28 -4.28
CA SER A 77 -30.28 23.25 -5.32
C SER A 77 -29.45 24.51 -5.10
N GLY A 78 -28.49 24.76 -5.96
CA GLY A 78 -27.59 25.92 -5.87
C GLY A 78 -27.10 26.33 -7.25
N ALA A 79 -26.74 27.62 -7.37
CA ALA A 79 -26.21 28.17 -8.60
C ALA A 79 -24.93 27.51 -9.11
N PHE A 80 -24.16 26.95 -8.18
CA PHE A 80 -22.85 26.35 -8.43
C PHE A 80 -22.83 24.83 -8.29
N THR A 81 -23.99 24.16 -8.38
CA THR A 81 -24.13 22.70 -8.36
C THR A 81 -24.86 22.20 -9.61
N ALA A 82 -24.61 20.97 -10.04
CA ALA A 82 -25.38 20.30 -11.07
C ALA A 82 -26.60 19.61 -10.44
N PRO A 83 -27.84 20.07 -10.68
CA PRO A 83 -29.02 19.49 -10.05
C PRO A 83 -29.29 18.08 -10.56
N VAL A 84 -29.78 17.21 -9.66
CA VAL A 84 -30.34 15.91 -10.04
C VAL A 84 -31.69 16.14 -10.72
N ILE A 85 -31.81 15.62 -11.93
CA ILE A 85 -33.02 15.74 -12.75
C ILE A 85 -33.94 14.54 -12.53
N ASP A 86 -33.32 13.33 -12.48
CA ASP A 86 -34.04 12.08 -12.31
C ASP A 86 -33.12 11.02 -11.76
N ALA A 87 -33.68 9.96 -11.18
CA ALA A 87 -32.92 8.80 -10.73
C ALA A 87 -33.86 7.62 -10.44
N ASP A 88 -33.38 6.43 -10.68
CA ASP A 88 -34.02 5.20 -10.25
C ASP A 88 -33.02 4.32 -9.49
N PRO A 89 -33.06 4.35 -8.15
CA PRO A 89 -32.21 3.52 -7.31
C PRO A 89 -32.72 2.06 -7.22
N ASP A 90 -33.93 1.79 -7.69
CA ASP A 90 -34.58 0.48 -7.65
C ASP A 90 -34.48 -0.29 -8.98
N ASP A 91 -34.01 0.36 -10.05
CA ASP A 91 -33.71 -0.29 -11.33
C ASP A 91 -32.75 -1.47 -11.14
N PRO A 92 -32.81 -2.55 -11.92
CA PRO A 92 -31.81 -3.61 -11.93
C PRO A 92 -30.38 -3.11 -12.02
N ARG A 93 -30.14 -2.03 -12.75
CA ARG A 93 -28.89 -1.23 -12.78
C ARG A 93 -29.17 0.18 -12.28
N PRO A 94 -29.05 0.47 -10.98
CA PRO A 94 -29.37 1.78 -10.43
C PRO A 94 -28.68 2.91 -11.17
N TRP A 95 -29.41 4.00 -11.42
CA TRP A 95 -28.88 5.13 -12.16
C TRP A 95 -29.37 6.46 -11.59
N MET A 96 -28.62 7.54 -11.93
CA MET A 96 -28.97 8.91 -11.59
C MET A 96 -28.60 9.83 -12.74
N ALA A 97 -29.54 10.69 -13.14
CA ALA A 97 -29.40 11.69 -14.18
C ALA A 97 -29.26 13.10 -13.59
N THR A 98 -28.23 13.82 -14.00
CA THR A 98 -27.98 15.23 -13.64
C THR A 98 -28.02 16.10 -14.87
N GLN A 99 -28.09 17.41 -14.70
CA GLN A 99 -27.94 18.35 -15.79
C GLN A 99 -26.60 18.21 -16.49
N TYR A 100 -26.59 17.99 -17.80
CA TYR A 100 -25.37 18.06 -18.59
C TYR A 100 -24.89 19.48 -18.75
N ILE A 101 -23.65 19.75 -18.39
CA ILE A 101 -22.99 21.06 -18.46
C ILE A 101 -21.82 20.93 -19.44
N PRO A 102 -21.90 21.60 -20.63
CA PRO A 102 -20.86 21.52 -21.65
C PRO A 102 -19.69 22.46 -21.30
N ALA A 103 -18.89 22.06 -20.31
CA ALA A 103 -17.75 22.82 -19.84
C ALA A 103 -16.59 21.84 -19.50
N PRO A 104 -15.33 22.29 -19.62
CA PRO A 104 -14.18 21.49 -19.17
C PRO A 104 -14.18 21.38 -17.65
N THR A 105 -13.55 20.33 -17.15
CA THR A 105 -13.21 20.23 -15.73
C THR A 105 -12.03 21.14 -15.38
N LEU A 106 -11.92 21.55 -14.13
CA LEU A 106 -10.75 22.30 -13.64
C LEU A 106 -9.44 21.52 -13.88
N ALA A 107 -9.45 20.18 -13.74
CA ALA A 107 -8.29 19.34 -14.03
C ALA A 107 -7.87 19.42 -15.51
N GLU A 108 -8.83 19.40 -16.45
CA GLU A 108 -8.56 19.53 -17.88
C GLU A 108 -8.06 20.92 -18.24
N GLU A 109 -8.64 21.96 -17.63
CA GLU A 109 -8.25 23.35 -17.86
C GLU A 109 -6.82 23.61 -17.42
N VAL A 110 -6.48 23.26 -16.18
CA VAL A 110 -5.13 23.42 -15.63
C VAL A 110 -4.10 22.58 -16.41
N LYS A 111 -4.46 21.35 -16.79
CA LYS A 111 -3.58 20.50 -17.61
C LYS A 111 -3.30 21.09 -19.00
N ARG A 112 -4.28 21.77 -19.59
CA ARG A 112 -4.19 22.33 -20.96
C ARG A 112 -3.53 23.68 -21.00
N ASN A 113 -3.90 24.56 -20.08
CA ASN A 113 -3.59 25.99 -20.13
C ASN A 113 -2.66 26.44 -18.99
N GLY A 114 -2.30 25.54 -18.06
CA GLY A 114 -1.52 25.86 -16.86
C GLY A 114 -2.38 26.40 -15.72
N PRO A 115 -1.73 26.84 -14.63
CA PRO A 115 -2.40 27.41 -13.46
C PRO A 115 -3.28 28.61 -13.79
N LEU A 116 -4.36 28.77 -13.04
CA LEU A 116 -5.26 29.92 -13.16
C LEU A 116 -4.63 31.21 -12.62
N ALA A 117 -4.99 32.37 -13.19
CA ALA A 117 -4.58 33.63 -12.63
C ALA A 117 -5.20 33.88 -11.23
N ALA A 118 -4.51 34.64 -10.36
CA ALA A 118 -4.91 34.87 -8.96
C ALA A 118 -6.39 35.32 -8.84
N GLY A 119 -6.84 36.26 -9.65
CA GLY A 119 -8.23 36.73 -9.64
C GLY A 119 -9.23 35.64 -10.07
N GLU A 120 -8.82 34.66 -10.87
CA GLU A 120 -9.67 33.53 -11.26
C GLU A 120 -9.76 32.52 -10.13
N VAL A 121 -8.66 32.27 -9.40
CA VAL A 121 -8.65 31.41 -8.22
C VAL A 121 -9.54 31.98 -7.11
N VAL A 122 -9.54 33.32 -6.91
CA VAL A 122 -10.44 33.97 -5.95
C VAL A 122 -11.93 33.79 -6.36
N ARG A 123 -12.26 33.94 -7.64
CA ARG A 123 -13.63 33.70 -8.15
C ARG A 123 -14.02 32.20 -7.99
N LEU A 124 -13.12 31.31 -8.35
CA LEU A 124 -13.31 29.87 -8.16
C LEU A 124 -13.59 29.55 -6.68
N ALA A 125 -12.78 30.09 -5.76
CA ALA A 125 -12.96 29.91 -4.32
C ALA A 125 -14.34 30.38 -3.84
N ALA A 126 -14.81 31.52 -4.30
CA ALA A 126 -16.12 32.06 -3.94
C ALA A 126 -17.27 31.16 -4.42
N GLY A 127 -17.24 30.72 -5.69
CA GLY A 127 -18.26 29.82 -6.22
C GLY A 127 -18.26 28.44 -5.56
N LEU A 128 -17.08 27.87 -5.27
CA LEU A 128 -16.98 26.59 -4.57
C LEU A 128 -17.42 26.69 -3.11
N ALA A 129 -17.09 27.79 -2.41
CA ALA A 129 -17.58 28.02 -1.04
C ALA A 129 -19.12 28.11 -1.02
N GLU A 130 -19.73 28.76 -2.01
CA GLU A 130 -21.19 28.83 -2.14
C GLU A 130 -21.80 27.47 -2.46
N ALA A 131 -21.22 26.71 -3.38
CA ALA A 131 -21.64 25.33 -3.68
C ALA A 131 -21.62 24.45 -2.41
N LEU A 132 -20.50 24.45 -1.67
CA LEU A 132 -20.38 23.68 -0.43
C LEU A 132 -21.38 24.13 0.65
N ARG A 133 -21.64 25.42 0.76
CA ARG A 133 -22.68 25.92 1.68
C ARG A 133 -24.05 25.29 1.35
N ASP A 134 -24.44 25.28 0.09
CA ASP A 134 -25.74 24.78 -0.34
C ASP A 134 -25.83 23.25 -0.20
N ILE A 135 -24.75 22.52 -0.50
CA ILE A 135 -24.61 21.07 -0.28
C ILE A 135 -24.77 20.75 1.22
N HIS A 136 -24.03 21.46 2.08
CA HIS A 136 -24.07 21.22 3.55
C HIS A 136 -25.42 21.59 4.15
N ARG A 137 -26.10 22.63 3.67
CA ARG A 137 -27.47 22.99 4.11
C ARG A 137 -28.51 21.92 3.75
N ALA A 138 -28.29 21.16 2.67
CA ALA A 138 -29.11 20.02 2.31
C ALA A 138 -28.83 18.77 3.19
N GLY A 139 -27.88 18.85 4.13
CA GLY A 139 -27.44 17.74 4.98
C GLY A 139 -26.55 16.73 4.26
N VAL A 140 -25.91 17.14 3.16
CA VAL A 140 -24.99 16.33 2.36
C VAL A 140 -23.55 16.77 2.63
N VAL A 141 -22.61 15.83 2.65
CA VAL A 141 -21.16 16.07 2.64
C VAL A 141 -20.63 15.54 1.31
N HIS A 142 -19.84 16.32 0.57
CA HIS A 142 -19.38 15.95 -0.78
C HIS A 142 -18.40 14.76 -0.74
N ARG A 143 -17.44 14.75 0.18
CA ARG A 143 -16.44 13.70 0.46
C ARG A 143 -15.46 13.35 -0.68
N ASP A 144 -15.66 13.85 -1.90
CA ASP A 144 -14.82 13.62 -3.07
C ASP A 144 -14.63 14.87 -3.94
N LEU A 145 -14.53 16.06 -3.31
CA LEU A 145 -14.24 17.29 -4.02
C LEU A 145 -12.80 17.25 -4.54
N LYS A 146 -12.65 17.37 -5.86
CA LYS A 146 -11.37 17.33 -6.58
C LYS A 146 -11.47 18.08 -7.90
N PRO A 147 -10.36 18.42 -8.56
CA PRO A 147 -10.39 19.19 -9.81
C PRO A 147 -11.21 18.58 -10.95
N SER A 148 -11.30 17.24 -11.03
CA SER A 148 -12.14 16.56 -12.04
C SER A 148 -13.65 16.62 -11.74
N ASN A 149 -14.03 16.99 -10.52
CA ASN A 149 -15.43 17.13 -10.09
C ASN A 149 -15.88 18.61 -10.03
N VAL A 150 -15.10 19.51 -10.65
CA VAL A 150 -15.42 20.94 -10.79
C VAL A 150 -15.42 21.30 -12.27
N LEU A 151 -16.57 21.67 -12.81
CA LEU A 151 -16.71 22.17 -14.19
C LEU A 151 -16.58 23.68 -14.22
N LEU A 152 -15.86 24.22 -15.19
CA LEU A 152 -15.67 25.67 -15.39
C LEU A 152 -16.67 26.20 -16.45
N ALA A 153 -17.93 26.38 -16.05
CA ALA A 153 -18.96 26.89 -16.91
C ALA A 153 -18.89 28.42 -17.05
N ALA A 154 -19.52 28.96 -18.10
CA ALA A 154 -19.49 30.40 -18.42
C ALA A 154 -20.13 31.27 -17.31
N ASP A 155 -21.04 30.70 -16.52
CA ASP A 155 -21.74 31.36 -15.41
C ASP A 155 -21.10 31.01 -14.04
N GLY A 156 -19.94 30.40 -14.04
CA GLY A 156 -19.15 30.06 -12.83
C GLY A 156 -18.90 28.56 -12.64
N PRO A 157 -18.14 28.20 -11.61
CA PRO A 157 -17.81 26.80 -11.36
C PRO A 157 -19.06 25.99 -10.98
N LYS A 158 -19.13 24.74 -11.43
CA LYS A 158 -20.22 23.81 -11.05
C LYS A 158 -19.63 22.56 -10.43
N VAL A 159 -20.06 22.28 -9.22
CA VAL A 159 -19.66 21.04 -8.50
C VAL A 159 -20.57 19.90 -8.98
N ILE A 160 -19.94 18.78 -9.33
CA ILE A 160 -20.60 17.56 -9.79
C ILE A 160 -20.19 16.37 -8.92
N ASP A 161 -20.92 15.28 -9.01
CA ASP A 161 -20.61 14.00 -8.34
C ASP A 161 -20.41 14.13 -6.81
N PHE A 162 -21.28 14.90 -6.12
CA PHE A 162 -21.20 14.97 -4.67
C PHE A 162 -21.63 13.62 -4.04
N GLY A 163 -20.71 13.02 -3.32
CA GLY A 163 -20.81 11.98 -2.30
C GLY A 163 -21.69 10.76 -2.48
N ILE A 164 -22.33 10.59 -3.63
CA ILE A 164 -23.42 9.63 -3.85
C ILE A 164 -22.98 8.15 -3.78
N SER A 165 -21.71 7.89 -3.55
CA SER A 165 -21.22 6.51 -3.73
C SER A 165 -20.09 6.10 -2.79
N ARG A 166 -19.72 6.92 -1.81
CA ARG A 166 -18.75 6.50 -0.80
C ARG A 166 -19.46 6.06 0.46
N PRO A 167 -19.50 4.77 0.76
CA PRO A 167 -20.02 4.30 2.03
C PRO A 167 -19.29 4.98 3.18
N ALA A 168 -20.01 5.54 4.15
CA ALA A 168 -19.41 5.98 5.41
C ALA A 168 -18.71 4.81 6.14
N ASP A 169 -19.06 3.59 5.75
CA ASP A 169 -18.57 2.32 6.31
C ASP A 169 -17.63 1.55 5.37
N SER A 170 -17.39 2.00 4.12
CA SER A 170 -16.42 1.34 3.27
C SER A 170 -15.02 1.72 3.73
N GLU A 171 -14.23 0.73 3.96
CA GLU A 171 -12.79 0.86 4.09
C GLU A 171 -12.26 1.68 2.91
N LEU A 172 -11.32 2.58 3.17
CA LEU A 172 -10.63 3.38 2.13
C LEU A 172 -9.80 2.52 1.16
N ARG A 173 -9.99 1.20 1.25
CA ARG A 173 -9.33 0.18 0.43
C ARG A 173 -10.37 -0.68 -0.25
N THR A 174 -10.12 -1.02 -1.51
CA THR A 174 -10.84 -2.09 -2.18
C THR A 174 -10.50 -3.44 -1.51
N GLU A 175 -11.28 -4.48 -1.78
CA GLU A 175 -10.92 -5.85 -1.41
C GLU A 175 -9.50 -6.25 -1.86
N THR A 176 -8.97 -5.54 -2.87
CA THR A 176 -7.59 -5.67 -3.36
C THR A 176 -6.57 -4.81 -2.60
N GLY A 177 -6.98 -4.12 -1.52
CA GLY A 177 -6.08 -3.28 -0.71
C GLY A 177 -5.71 -1.95 -1.35
N GLN A 178 -6.28 -1.57 -2.50
CA GLN A 178 -6.06 -0.26 -3.11
C GLN A 178 -6.77 0.83 -2.33
N LEU A 179 -6.07 1.93 -2.09
CA LEU A 179 -6.65 3.13 -1.49
C LEU A 179 -7.72 3.69 -2.43
N ILE A 180 -9.00 3.64 -2.02
CA ILE A 180 -10.11 4.19 -2.80
C ILE A 180 -10.12 5.70 -2.65
N GLY A 181 -9.98 6.42 -3.76
CA GLY A 181 -10.11 7.87 -3.79
C GLY A 181 -8.95 8.55 -4.49
N THR A 182 -8.91 9.87 -4.31
CA THR A 182 -7.84 10.73 -4.84
C THR A 182 -7.10 11.33 -3.64
N PRO A 183 -6.10 10.62 -3.08
CA PRO A 183 -5.44 10.97 -1.82
C PRO A 183 -5.01 12.42 -1.67
N PRO A 184 -4.48 13.12 -2.69
CA PRO A 184 -4.06 14.52 -2.57
C PRO A 184 -5.16 15.51 -2.17
N PHE A 185 -6.43 15.14 -2.33
CA PHE A 185 -7.59 16.00 -2.06
C PHE A 185 -8.43 15.50 -0.86
N MET A 186 -8.05 14.39 -0.25
CA MET A 186 -8.74 13.83 0.91
C MET A 186 -8.27 14.50 2.20
N ALA A 187 -9.19 14.72 3.14
CA ALA A 187 -8.87 15.29 4.45
C ALA A 187 -8.24 14.24 5.39
N PRO A 188 -7.40 14.65 6.37
CA PRO A 188 -6.77 13.74 7.34
C PRO A 188 -7.76 12.78 8.02
N GLU A 189 -8.92 13.27 8.43
CA GLU A 189 -9.97 12.47 9.08
C GLU A 189 -10.61 11.44 8.16
N GLN A 190 -10.53 11.61 6.83
CA GLN A 190 -10.99 10.58 5.89
C GLN A 190 -10.09 9.35 5.91
N PHE A 191 -8.81 9.51 6.25
CA PHE A 191 -7.87 8.40 6.45
C PHE A 191 -7.93 7.83 7.86
N GLN A 192 -8.13 8.70 8.86
CA GLN A 192 -8.07 8.31 10.28
C GLN A 192 -9.41 7.81 10.81
N ARG A 193 -10.53 8.43 10.39
CA ARG A 193 -11.88 8.21 10.95
C ARG A 193 -12.96 8.30 9.88
N PRO A 194 -12.97 7.44 8.85
CA PRO A 194 -13.85 7.57 7.70
C PRO A 194 -15.34 7.62 8.07
N ARG A 195 -15.73 6.98 9.18
CA ARG A 195 -17.13 6.97 9.67
C ARG A 195 -17.61 8.28 10.29
N THR A 196 -16.70 9.16 10.71
CA THR A 196 -17.02 10.43 11.38
C THR A 196 -16.73 11.66 10.53
N VAL A 197 -16.55 11.46 9.21
CA VAL A 197 -16.27 12.53 8.27
C VAL A 197 -17.46 13.47 8.12
N GLY A 198 -17.26 14.72 8.51
CA GLY A 198 -18.24 15.79 8.43
C GLY A 198 -17.93 16.84 7.37
N PRO A 199 -18.71 17.94 7.32
CA PRO A 199 -18.55 19.04 6.36
C PRO A 199 -17.16 19.67 6.31
N ALA A 200 -16.40 19.62 7.40
CA ALA A 200 -15.03 20.14 7.45
C ALA A 200 -14.06 19.44 6.49
N ALA A 201 -14.34 18.18 6.10
CA ALA A 201 -13.52 17.47 5.11
C ALA A 201 -13.58 18.14 3.74
N ASP A 202 -14.74 18.63 3.34
CA ASP A 202 -14.92 19.34 2.06
C ASP A 202 -14.15 20.67 2.03
N LEU A 203 -13.94 21.30 3.20
CA LEU A 203 -13.16 22.53 3.30
C LEU A 203 -11.65 22.25 3.12
N PHE A 204 -11.18 21.10 3.61
CA PHE A 204 -9.82 20.67 3.32
C PHE A 204 -9.63 20.37 1.83
N ALA A 205 -10.57 19.64 1.22
CA ALA A 205 -10.58 19.37 -0.20
C ALA A 205 -10.63 20.65 -1.05
N LEU A 206 -11.43 21.64 -0.62
CA LEU A 206 -11.46 22.98 -1.23
C LEU A 206 -10.08 23.63 -1.19
N GLY A 207 -9.39 23.64 -0.03
CA GLY A 207 -8.02 24.14 0.08
C GLY A 207 -7.08 23.48 -0.93
N SER A 208 -7.12 22.14 -1.01
CA SER A 208 -6.30 21.37 -1.95
C SER A 208 -6.62 21.68 -3.42
N VAL A 209 -7.90 21.86 -3.76
CA VAL A 209 -8.35 22.27 -5.11
C VAL A 209 -7.84 23.66 -5.46
N LEU A 210 -7.82 24.61 -4.52
CA LEU A 210 -7.31 25.95 -4.74
C LEU A 210 -5.79 25.97 -4.95
N VAL A 211 -5.03 25.16 -4.20
CA VAL A 211 -3.59 24.97 -4.46
C VAL A 211 -3.39 24.45 -5.87
N HIS A 212 -4.12 23.41 -6.28
CA HIS A 212 -4.02 22.86 -7.63
C HIS A 212 -4.39 23.90 -8.72
N ALA A 213 -5.42 24.66 -8.50
CA ALA A 213 -5.82 25.71 -9.44
C ALA A 213 -4.74 26.80 -9.60
N ALA A 214 -4.07 27.17 -8.51
CA ALA A 214 -3.05 28.22 -8.49
C ALA A 214 -1.66 27.76 -8.97
N THR A 215 -1.32 26.47 -8.79
CA THR A 215 0.05 25.98 -9.00
C THR A 215 0.18 24.88 -10.05
N GLY A 216 -0.92 24.25 -10.44
CA GLY A 216 -0.93 23.05 -11.28
C GLY A 216 -0.57 21.76 -10.53
N ARG A 217 -0.24 21.86 -9.22
CA ARG A 217 0.17 20.73 -8.37
C ARG A 217 -0.73 20.62 -7.16
N GLY A 218 -0.79 19.43 -6.54
CA GLY A 218 -1.44 19.24 -5.25
C GLY A 218 -0.60 19.78 -4.09
N PRO A 219 -1.22 20.06 -2.90
CA PRO A 219 -0.47 20.45 -1.70
C PRO A 219 0.32 19.29 -1.09
N PHE A 220 0.05 18.07 -1.52
CA PHE A 220 0.72 16.84 -1.10
C PHE A 220 0.95 15.99 -2.34
N GLU A 221 2.19 15.78 -2.70
CA GLU A 221 2.56 15.02 -3.88
C GLU A 221 3.59 13.95 -3.57
N SER A 222 3.31 12.75 -3.98
CA SER A 222 4.23 11.62 -3.99
C SER A 222 3.75 10.61 -5.04
N GLU A 223 4.67 9.83 -5.58
CA GLU A 223 4.34 8.74 -6.49
C GLU A 223 3.55 7.60 -5.81
N SER A 224 3.61 7.51 -4.49
CA SER A 224 2.88 6.52 -3.71
C SER A 224 1.62 7.14 -3.09
N PRO A 225 0.41 6.65 -3.41
CA PRO A 225 -0.82 7.09 -2.77
C PRO A 225 -0.79 6.96 -1.24
N TYR A 226 -0.05 6.00 -0.71
CA TYR A 226 0.14 5.81 0.73
C TYR A 226 1.03 6.88 1.35
N LEU A 227 2.08 7.31 0.63
CA LEU A 227 2.90 8.43 1.08
C LEU A 227 2.13 9.74 1.02
N VAL A 228 1.30 9.94 -0.02
CA VAL A 228 0.39 11.09 -0.06
C VAL A 228 -0.58 11.06 1.12
N ALA A 229 -1.20 9.91 1.42
CA ALA A 229 -2.06 9.77 2.59
C ALA A 229 -1.30 10.07 3.90
N TYR A 230 -0.07 9.60 4.03
CA TYR A 230 0.79 9.93 5.16
C TYR A 230 1.10 11.43 5.26
N GLN A 231 1.47 12.07 4.13
CA GLN A 231 1.73 13.51 4.07
C GLN A 231 0.49 14.33 4.43
N VAL A 232 -0.68 13.96 3.91
CA VAL A 232 -1.95 14.61 4.25
C VAL A 232 -2.19 14.59 5.75
N VAL A 233 -1.86 13.51 6.43
CA VAL A 233 -2.10 13.37 7.88
C VAL A 233 -1.01 14.06 8.70
N HIS A 234 0.27 14.00 8.29
CA HIS A 234 1.39 14.31 9.15
C HIS A 234 2.27 15.47 8.69
N ASP A 235 2.35 15.76 7.37
CA ASP A 235 3.26 16.76 6.85
C ASP A 235 2.54 18.10 6.60
N GLU A 236 3.28 19.20 6.58
CA GLU A 236 2.75 20.50 6.17
C GLU A 236 2.47 20.53 4.66
N ALA A 237 1.48 21.31 4.24
CA ALA A 237 1.12 21.46 2.84
C ALA A 237 2.17 22.27 2.08
N ASP A 238 2.53 21.85 0.86
CA ASP A 238 3.33 22.68 -0.05
C ASP A 238 2.43 23.76 -0.67
N LEU A 239 2.66 25.01 -0.26
CA LEU A 239 1.93 26.19 -0.72
C LEU A 239 2.76 27.08 -1.65
N ALA A 240 3.94 26.61 -2.10
CA ALA A 240 4.80 27.39 -3.00
C ALA A 240 4.10 27.69 -4.33
N GLY A 241 3.96 28.96 -4.65
CA GLY A 241 3.29 29.45 -5.85
C GLY A 241 1.80 29.80 -5.66
N VAL A 242 1.24 29.59 -4.47
CA VAL A 242 -0.08 30.12 -4.13
C VAL A 242 0.02 31.65 -3.96
N PRO A 243 -0.85 32.47 -4.56
CA PRO A 243 -0.84 33.91 -4.38
C PRO A 243 -0.95 34.32 -2.91
N ASP A 244 -0.12 35.30 -2.47
CA ASP A 244 -0.01 35.76 -1.07
C ASP A 244 -1.38 36.16 -0.49
N GLU A 245 -2.25 36.72 -1.29
CA GLU A 245 -3.61 37.09 -0.88
C GLU A 245 -4.51 35.91 -0.54
N LEU A 246 -4.20 34.69 -1.05
CA LEU A 246 -4.94 33.46 -0.78
C LEU A 246 -4.31 32.60 0.30
N LEU A 247 -3.01 32.76 0.57
CA LEU A 247 -2.27 31.94 1.52
C LEU A 247 -3.00 31.77 2.87
N PRO A 248 -3.42 32.84 3.60
CA PRO A 248 -4.03 32.67 4.92
C PRO A 248 -5.38 31.93 4.87
N LEU A 249 -6.08 31.98 3.73
CA LEU A 249 -7.34 31.28 3.54
C LEU A 249 -7.08 29.80 3.28
N VAL A 250 -6.12 29.49 2.39
CA VAL A 250 -5.74 28.12 2.02
C VAL A 250 -5.14 27.39 3.22
N GLU A 251 -4.22 28.02 3.98
CA GLU A 251 -3.65 27.45 5.21
C GLU A 251 -4.73 27.04 6.21
N ARG A 252 -5.73 27.90 6.44
CA ARG A 252 -6.82 27.59 7.33
C ARG A 252 -7.70 26.45 6.82
N CYS A 253 -7.93 26.36 5.52
CA CYS A 253 -8.65 25.23 4.93
C CYS A 253 -7.89 23.93 5.11
N LEU A 254 -6.56 23.94 4.98
CA LEU A 254 -5.67 22.78 5.09
C LEU A 254 -5.24 22.45 6.52
N ALA A 255 -5.81 23.11 7.53
CA ALA A 255 -5.58 22.77 8.93
C ALA A 255 -5.87 21.30 9.20
N LYS A 256 -4.95 20.60 9.89
CA LYS A 256 -5.10 19.16 10.16
C LYS A 256 -6.29 18.88 11.06
N ASN A 257 -6.51 19.72 12.06
CA ASN A 257 -7.67 19.63 12.93
C ASN A 257 -8.92 20.19 12.22
N PRO A 258 -9.98 19.38 12.03
CA PRO A 258 -11.21 19.82 11.35
C PRO A 258 -11.89 21.04 12.01
N ARG A 259 -11.71 21.23 13.32
CA ARG A 259 -12.33 22.33 14.09
C ARG A 259 -11.68 23.69 13.83
N GLU A 260 -10.47 23.72 13.29
CA GLU A 260 -9.73 24.93 12.98
C GLU A 260 -10.04 25.45 11.57
N ARG A 261 -10.69 24.62 10.75
CA ARG A 261 -11.08 24.98 9.38
C ARG A 261 -12.26 25.94 9.38
N PRO A 262 -12.28 26.89 8.43
CA PRO A 262 -13.40 27.84 8.32
C PRO A 262 -14.68 27.13 7.85
N THR A 263 -15.83 27.71 8.16
CA THR A 263 -17.09 27.33 7.52
C THR A 263 -17.21 27.95 6.14
N PRO A 264 -18.06 27.42 5.23
CA PRO A 264 -18.31 28.05 3.94
C PRO A 264 -18.76 29.50 4.05
N ASP A 265 -19.63 29.84 5.02
CA ASP A 265 -20.09 31.21 5.26
C ASP A 265 -18.96 32.15 5.72
N ALA A 266 -18.05 31.66 6.56
CA ALA A 266 -16.86 32.42 6.96
C ALA A 266 -15.92 32.69 5.77
N LEU A 267 -15.73 31.70 4.88
CA LEU A 267 -14.96 31.87 3.64
C LEU A 267 -15.58 32.90 2.73
N MET A 268 -16.87 32.82 2.50
CA MET A 268 -17.60 33.76 1.67
C MET A 268 -17.50 35.20 2.19
N THR A 269 -17.52 35.38 3.50
CA THR A 269 -17.34 36.67 4.15
C THR A 269 -15.96 37.26 3.86
N VAL A 270 -14.91 36.47 3.99
CA VAL A 270 -13.53 36.89 3.70
C VAL A 270 -13.34 37.19 2.21
N LEU A 271 -13.86 36.34 1.32
CA LEU A 271 -13.73 36.51 -0.13
C LEU A 271 -14.50 37.75 -0.64
N ARG A 272 -15.69 38.06 -0.12
CA ARG A 272 -16.45 39.26 -0.44
C ARG A 272 -15.72 40.54 0.00
N ALA A 273 -15.12 40.54 1.19
CA ALA A 273 -14.36 41.69 1.68
C ALA A 273 -13.12 42.01 0.81
N ARG A 274 -12.64 41.07 0.01
CA ARG A 274 -11.51 41.20 -0.91
C ARG A 274 -11.90 41.60 -2.35
N GLY A 275 -13.15 42.00 -2.58
CA GLY A 275 -13.61 42.54 -3.88
C GLY A 275 -14.08 41.48 -4.87
N GLY A 276 -14.44 40.29 -4.42
CA GLY A 276 -15.05 39.25 -5.23
C GLY A 276 -16.51 39.57 -5.58
N ALA A 277 -16.77 40.39 -6.59
CA ALA A 277 -18.10 40.45 -7.20
C ALA A 277 -18.42 39.13 -7.90
N PRO A 278 -19.70 38.69 -8.00
CA PRO A 278 -20.06 37.45 -8.67
C PRO A 278 -19.55 37.46 -10.12
N PRO A 279 -19.03 36.33 -10.60
CA PRO A 279 -18.16 36.27 -11.76
C PRO A 279 -18.91 36.30 -13.09
N SER A 280 -18.46 37.18 -13.97
CA SER A 280 -18.44 36.88 -15.39
C SER A 280 -17.00 36.54 -15.76
N LEU A 281 -16.71 35.25 -16.00
CA LEU A 281 -15.43 34.84 -16.57
C LEU A 281 -15.27 35.47 -17.97
N PRO A 282 -14.07 35.94 -18.36
CA PRO A 282 -13.88 36.54 -19.68
C PRO A 282 -14.21 35.53 -20.77
N ARG A 283 -15.09 35.91 -21.66
CA ARG A 283 -15.47 35.17 -22.86
C ARG A 283 -14.29 35.16 -23.83
N THR A 284 -13.37 34.29 -23.71
CA THR A 284 -12.58 33.82 -24.85
C THR A 284 -13.41 32.72 -25.50
N ALA A 285 -14.26 33.13 -26.45
CA ALA A 285 -15.03 32.23 -27.27
C ALA A 285 -14.12 31.55 -28.28
N VAL A 286 -13.37 30.57 -27.82
CA VAL A 286 -12.91 29.45 -28.65
C VAL A 286 -13.98 28.39 -28.50
N PRO A 287 -14.58 27.86 -29.58
CA PRO A 287 -15.54 26.76 -29.42
C PRO A 287 -14.85 25.58 -28.78
N LEU A 288 -15.15 25.37 -27.51
CA LEU A 288 -14.69 24.20 -26.73
C LEU A 288 -15.42 22.98 -27.27
N VAL A 289 -14.77 22.27 -28.16
CA VAL A 289 -15.13 20.88 -28.41
C VAL A 289 -14.64 20.10 -27.16
N PRO A 290 -15.54 19.51 -26.36
CA PRO A 290 -15.13 18.66 -25.28
C PRO A 290 -14.19 17.60 -25.84
N ALA A 291 -13.10 17.28 -25.13
CA ALA A 291 -12.16 16.22 -25.52
C ALA A 291 -12.80 14.81 -25.53
N GLN A 292 -14.07 14.72 -25.24
CA GLN A 292 -14.92 13.56 -25.43
C GLN A 292 -15.49 13.64 -26.85
N ARG A 293 -14.73 13.04 -27.79
CA ARG A 293 -15.19 12.90 -29.17
C ARG A 293 -16.49 12.12 -29.20
N ALA A 294 -17.57 12.79 -29.56
CA ALA A 294 -18.67 12.12 -30.21
C ALA A 294 -18.12 11.43 -31.49
N PRO A 295 -18.47 10.18 -31.77
CA PRO A 295 -18.10 9.59 -33.05
C PRO A 295 -18.60 10.49 -34.17
N ASP A 296 -17.71 10.81 -35.12
CA ASP A 296 -18.06 11.57 -36.31
C ASP A 296 -19.27 10.92 -36.99
N PRO A 297 -20.30 11.67 -37.38
CA PRO A 297 -21.40 11.13 -38.16
C PRO A 297 -20.82 10.60 -39.47
N VAL A 298 -20.98 9.29 -39.70
CA VAL A 298 -20.63 8.65 -40.97
C VAL A 298 -21.43 9.37 -42.05
N SER A 299 -20.75 10.16 -42.88
CA SER A 299 -21.31 10.76 -44.08
C SER A 299 -21.66 9.61 -45.04
N LEU A 300 -22.94 9.30 -45.13
CA LEU A 300 -23.47 8.47 -46.23
C LEU A 300 -23.36 9.29 -47.53
N PRO A 301 -22.81 8.72 -48.62
CA PRO A 301 -22.75 9.43 -49.91
C PRO A 301 -24.16 9.68 -50.41
N GLY A 302 -24.34 10.93 -50.89
CA GLY A 302 -25.61 11.45 -51.34
C GLY A 302 -26.25 10.61 -52.43
N ARG A 303 -27.51 10.26 -52.24
CA ARG A 303 -28.39 9.74 -53.27
C ARG A 303 -28.91 10.91 -54.07
N GLY A 304 -28.43 11.00 -55.31
CA GLY A 304 -29.07 11.79 -56.36
C GLY A 304 -30.45 11.22 -56.68
N ALA A 305 -31.43 12.15 -56.75
CA ALA A 305 -32.76 11.83 -57.17
C ALA A 305 -32.81 11.43 -58.67
N VAL A 306 -33.29 10.26 -58.98
CA VAL A 306 -33.87 9.95 -60.33
C VAL A 306 -35.14 9.12 -60.14
N ALA A 307 -36.13 9.49 -60.91
CA ALA A 307 -37.52 9.14 -60.87
C ALA A 307 -37.81 7.66 -61.27
N VAL A 308 -38.93 7.24 -60.77
CA VAL A 308 -39.78 6.08 -61.00
C VAL A 308 -39.86 5.55 -62.46
N ALA A 309 -39.70 4.24 -62.63
CA ALA A 309 -40.50 3.41 -63.58
C ALA A 309 -40.37 1.93 -63.16
N VAL A 310 -41.50 1.30 -62.86
CA VAL A 310 -41.75 -0.14 -62.86
C VAL A 310 -42.10 -0.49 -64.31
N PRO A 311 -41.78 -1.66 -64.94
CA PRO A 311 -42.36 -2.95 -64.59
C PRO A 311 -41.55 -4.23 -64.88
N GLU A 312 -42.10 -5.35 -64.31
CA GLU A 312 -42.16 -6.71 -64.81
C GLU A 312 -40.93 -7.63 -64.85
N GLN A 313 -41.07 -8.72 -64.16
CA GLN A 313 -40.41 -10.01 -64.39
C GLN A 313 -40.84 -10.64 -65.71
N PRO A 314 -40.09 -11.61 -66.33
CA PRO A 314 -40.14 -13.00 -65.82
C PRO A 314 -38.86 -13.86 -66.01
N SER A 315 -38.77 -14.85 -65.16
CA SER A 315 -38.35 -16.27 -65.34
C SER A 315 -37.36 -16.70 -66.41
N GLY A 316 -36.46 -17.57 -66.03
CA GLY A 316 -35.73 -18.52 -66.92
C GLY A 316 -34.44 -19.04 -66.34
N GLU A 317 -34.49 -20.20 -65.78
CA GLU A 317 -33.75 -21.43 -65.91
C GLU A 317 -32.40 -21.46 -66.63
N GLY A 318 -31.49 -22.27 -66.06
CA GLY A 318 -30.54 -23.08 -66.83
C GLY A 318 -29.08 -22.92 -66.38
N ASP A 319 -28.66 -23.80 -65.57
CA ASP A 319 -27.86 -25.01 -65.78
C ASP A 319 -26.37 -24.84 -65.97
N GLN A 320 -25.61 -25.53 -65.07
CA GLN A 320 -24.44 -26.39 -65.30
C GLN A 320 -23.20 -25.76 -66.03
N ASP A 321 -22.04 -25.93 -65.65
CA ASP A 321 -21.27 -27.11 -65.24
C ASP A 321 -19.78 -26.73 -65.05
N ASP A 322 -19.16 -27.38 -64.14
CA ASP A 322 -17.89 -28.06 -64.20
C ASP A 322 -16.52 -27.33 -64.55
N GLY A 323 -15.57 -27.63 -63.71
CA GLY A 323 -14.30 -27.97 -64.25
C GLY A 323 -13.06 -27.38 -63.57
N THR A 324 -12.57 -28.10 -62.56
CA THR A 324 -11.18 -28.52 -62.38
C THR A 324 -10.04 -27.57 -62.74
N GLY A 325 -9.15 -27.24 -61.83
CA GLY A 325 -8.00 -28.05 -61.62
C GLY A 325 -6.69 -27.27 -61.46
N ARG A 326 -5.97 -27.63 -60.44
CA ARG A 326 -4.53 -27.89 -60.40
C ARG A 326 -3.51 -26.76 -60.48
N GLU A 327 -2.82 -26.62 -59.39
CA GLU A 327 -1.37 -26.94 -59.14
C GLU A 327 -0.34 -26.16 -59.89
N ALA A 328 0.55 -25.61 -59.14
CA ALA A 328 1.99 -25.95 -58.99
C ALA A 328 2.97 -24.77 -59.04
N ARG A 329 3.72 -24.68 -57.98
CA ARG A 329 5.19 -24.68 -57.85
C ARG A 329 6.00 -23.73 -58.78
N SER A 330 6.84 -22.93 -58.20
CA SER A 330 8.21 -23.12 -57.68
C SER A 330 9.22 -22.16 -58.32
N THR A 331 10.20 -21.80 -57.48
CA THR A 331 11.62 -21.54 -57.79
C THR A 331 11.94 -20.28 -58.64
N ASP A 332 12.98 -19.58 -58.47
CA ASP A 332 14.27 -19.65 -57.79
C ASP A 332 15.08 -18.39 -58.16
N ALA A 333 15.99 -18.00 -57.30
CA ALA A 333 17.36 -17.54 -57.57
C ALA A 333 17.69 -16.27 -58.37
N GLY A 334 18.68 -15.62 -57.83
CA GLY A 334 19.78 -14.96 -58.54
C GLY A 334 19.73 -13.43 -58.44
N ASP A 335 20.61 -12.82 -57.79
CA ASP A 335 22.07 -12.67 -57.69
C ASP A 335 22.55 -11.42 -58.43
N THR A 336 23.64 -10.84 -57.88
CA THR A 336 24.53 -9.80 -58.43
C THR A 336 24.00 -8.35 -58.41
N GLY A 337 24.75 -7.36 -57.99
CA GLY A 337 26.14 -7.15 -57.60
C GLY A 337 26.46 -5.67 -57.69
N ALA A 338 27.42 -5.32 -56.89
CA ALA A 338 28.55 -4.41 -57.13
C ALA A 338 28.41 -2.89 -57.17
N GLU A 339 29.29 -2.31 -56.38
CA GLU A 339 30.21 -1.16 -56.61
C GLU A 339 29.60 0.25 -56.47
N GLY A 340 30.21 1.13 -55.83
CA GLY A 340 31.52 1.45 -55.31
C GLY A 340 31.61 2.94 -55.07
N THR A 341 32.48 3.37 -54.36
CA THR A 341 33.62 4.32 -54.26
C THR A 341 33.42 5.40 -53.23
N ASP A 342 34.31 5.35 -52.26
CA ASP A 342 35.57 6.07 -52.00
C ASP A 342 35.44 7.58 -51.71
N THR A 343 35.98 7.99 -50.59
CA THR A 343 37.25 8.74 -50.37
C THR A 343 37.35 9.17 -48.91
N HIS A 344 38.37 8.73 -48.18
CA HIS A 344 39.62 9.39 -47.70
C HIS A 344 39.42 10.67 -46.87
N VAL A 345 40.06 10.90 -45.73
CA VAL A 345 41.50 10.97 -45.36
C VAL A 345 41.64 11.05 -43.82
N LYS A 346 42.47 10.22 -43.22
CA LYS A 346 43.73 10.36 -42.47
C LYS A 346 43.72 11.28 -41.23
N GLU A 347 44.40 11.07 -40.17
CA GLU A 347 45.57 10.31 -39.66
C GLU A 347 45.74 10.67 -38.17
N GLY A 348 46.26 9.76 -37.34
CA GLY A 348 47.31 9.97 -36.41
C GLY A 348 47.32 9.11 -35.15
N ALA A 349 48.04 8.00 -35.18
CA ALA A 349 48.64 7.38 -33.98
C ALA A 349 50.16 7.67 -34.02
N PRO A 350 50.99 7.41 -32.98
CA PRO A 350 51.23 6.09 -32.38
C PRO A 350 51.63 6.08 -30.88
N GLY A 351 51.67 4.89 -30.29
CA GLY A 351 52.25 4.56 -29.00
C GLY A 351 53.79 4.66 -28.89
N PRO A 352 54.48 4.10 -27.87
CA PRO A 352 54.57 2.67 -27.59
C PRO A 352 54.73 2.21 -26.12
N ARG A 353 54.64 0.92 -25.90
CA ARG A 353 55.13 0.18 -24.73
C ARG A 353 56.67 0.15 -24.68
N PRO A 354 57.31 -0.18 -23.49
CA PRO A 354 57.80 -1.52 -23.34
C PRO A 354 57.70 -2.19 -21.95
N ALA A 355 57.81 -3.50 -22.02
CA ALA A 355 57.90 -4.45 -20.91
C ALA A 355 59.31 -4.54 -20.30
N ARG A 356 59.38 -5.06 -19.06
CA ARG A 356 60.36 -6.01 -18.51
C ARG A 356 60.00 -6.37 -17.09
N ARG A 357 59.62 -7.60 -16.84
CA ARG A 357 60.40 -8.82 -16.48
C ARG A 357 61.17 -8.74 -15.16
N ARG A 358 60.74 -9.63 -14.25
CA ARG A 358 61.46 -10.66 -13.46
C ARG A 358 62.04 -10.31 -12.10
N ARG A 359 61.74 -11.34 -11.25
CA ARG A 359 62.43 -11.78 -9.99
C ARG A 359 61.80 -11.17 -8.76
N VAL A 360 61.35 -11.96 -7.75
CA VAL A 360 62.04 -12.96 -6.94
C VAL A 360 61.02 -13.86 -6.23
N ARG A 361 61.02 -15.03 -6.39
CA ARG A 361 61.09 -16.31 -5.76
C ARG A 361 61.61 -16.29 -4.31
N ARG A 362 60.98 -17.09 -3.48
CA ARG A 362 61.40 -17.66 -2.19
C ARG A 362 61.24 -16.74 -0.96
N TRP A 363 60.16 -17.09 -0.21
CA TRP A 363 60.21 -17.37 1.25
C TRP A 363 58.82 -17.81 1.65
N MET A 364 58.49 -19.06 1.45
CA MET A 364 57.35 -19.77 1.99
C MET A 364 57.83 -21.18 2.31
N THR A 365 58.31 -21.38 3.54
CA THR A 365 58.37 -22.68 4.20
C THR A 365 58.89 -22.43 5.61
N ALA A 366 58.07 -21.94 6.52
CA ALA A 366 58.24 -22.09 7.99
C ALA A 366 57.04 -21.45 8.69
N GLY A 367 55.87 -22.12 8.67
CA GLY A 367 54.69 -21.61 9.39
C GLY A 367 53.54 -22.62 9.47
N LEU A 368 53.75 -23.83 8.97
CA LEU A 368 52.64 -24.81 8.89
C LEU A 368 52.78 -26.03 9.84
N THR A 369 53.64 -25.96 10.85
CA THR A 369 53.81 -27.09 11.79
C THR A 369 53.41 -26.78 13.24
N ALA A 370 52.98 -25.56 13.55
CA ALA A 370 52.52 -25.21 14.92
C ALA A 370 50.99 -25.21 15.11
N ALA A 371 50.17 -25.32 14.05
CA ALA A 371 48.71 -25.30 14.16
C ALA A 371 48.03 -26.68 14.17
N VAL A 372 48.76 -27.75 14.00
CA VAL A 372 48.21 -29.12 13.98
C VAL A 372 48.29 -29.83 15.33
N LEU A 373 49.04 -29.30 16.32
CA LEU A 373 49.20 -29.92 17.63
C LEU A 373 48.29 -29.36 18.74
N ILE A 374 47.51 -28.30 18.47
CA ILE A 374 46.53 -27.77 19.43
C ILE A 374 45.09 -28.22 19.09
N GLY A 375 44.85 -28.75 17.91
CA GLY A 375 43.54 -29.29 17.51
C GLY A 375 43.26 -30.75 17.87
N ALA A 376 44.27 -31.52 18.32
CA ALA A 376 44.13 -32.94 18.64
C ALA A 376 43.89 -33.22 20.12
N GLY A 377 43.99 -32.22 21.01
CA GLY A 377 43.86 -32.39 22.47
C GLY A 377 42.42 -32.29 23.01
N THR A 378 41.47 -31.72 22.24
CA THR A 378 40.09 -31.48 22.70
C THR A 378 39.05 -32.48 22.17
N VAL A 379 39.41 -33.37 21.26
CA VAL A 379 38.47 -34.39 20.73
C VAL A 379 38.62 -35.75 21.43
N VAL A 380 39.66 -35.97 22.26
CA VAL A 380 39.88 -37.25 23.01
C VAL A 380 39.25 -37.24 24.40
N ALA A 381 38.82 -36.11 24.94
CA ALA A 381 38.25 -36.00 26.29
C ALA A 381 36.72 -36.24 26.38
N MET A 382 36.02 -36.51 25.25
CA MET A 382 34.56 -36.74 25.23
C MET A 382 34.16 -38.15 24.77
N ARG A 383 35.03 -39.13 24.77
CA ARG A 383 34.71 -40.53 24.38
C ARG A 383 35.01 -41.60 25.42
N HIS A 384 35.01 -41.29 26.72
CA HIS A 384 35.05 -42.29 27.77
C HIS A 384 34.01 -41.95 28.85
N VAL A 385 32.75 -42.26 28.58
CA VAL A 385 31.80 -42.67 29.64
C VAL A 385 31.21 -44.01 29.23
N ALA A 386 31.46 -44.94 30.08
CA ALA A 386 31.36 -46.38 29.98
C ALA A 386 29.94 -46.93 29.77
N GLU A 387 29.90 -48.05 29.02
CA GLU A 387 28.81 -49.03 29.08
C GLU A 387 28.84 -49.78 30.40
N PRO A 388 27.72 -50.12 31.04
CA PRO A 388 27.69 -51.08 32.19
C PRO A 388 27.41 -52.46 31.68
N ARG A 389 28.25 -53.40 32.18
CA ARG A 389 28.05 -54.88 32.15
C ARG A 389 27.10 -55.29 33.25
N PRO A 390 26.31 -56.38 33.06
CA PRO A 390 25.39 -56.91 34.09
C PRO A 390 26.06 -57.84 35.10
N GLY A 391 25.65 -57.68 36.32
CA GLY A 391 26.11 -58.59 37.42
C GLY A 391 25.28 -58.45 38.71
N THR A 392 24.34 -59.38 38.86
CA THR A 392 23.81 -60.06 40.06
C THR A 392 23.67 -59.34 41.41
N ASP A 393 22.45 -59.34 41.89
CA ASP A 393 21.86 -59.53 43.24
C ASP A 393 22.61 -59.06 44.50
N THR A 394 21.97 -58.17 45.28
CA THR A 394 21.32 -58.52 46.58
C THR A 394 20.92 -57.30 47.41
N ARG A 395 19.64 -57.28 47.84
CA ARG A 395 19.08 -56.76 49.11
C ARG A 395 19.07 -55.31 49.50
N ALA A 396 17.86 -54.81 49.47
CA ALA A 396 17.17 -54.03 50.50
C ALA A 396 17.85 -52.78 51.13
N GLY A 397 17.32 -51.57 50.74
CA GLY A 397 17.49 -50.34 51.50
C GLY A 397 16.46 -49.31 51.02
N HIS A 398 15.50 -49.02 51.92
CA HIS A 398 14.52 -47.96 51.70
C HIS A 398 15.20 -46.59 51.67
N GLY A 399 15.25 -45.92 50.46
CA GLY A 399 15.63 -44.56 50.29
C GLY A 399 14.48 -43.82 49.50
N PRO A 400 14.28 -42.52 49.69
CA PRO A 400 13.09 -41.82 49.18
C PRO A 400 13.05 -41.85 47.66
N ARG A 401 11.91 -42.24 47.11
CA ARG A 401 11.58 -42.16 45.70
C ARG A 401 11.66 -40.71 45.26
N ASN A 402 12.70 -40.31 44.54
CA ASN A 402 12.65 -39.15 43.68
C ASN A 402 11.59 -39.41 42.61
N SER A 403 10.39 -38.88 42.84
CA SER A 403 9.39 -38.75 41.82
C SER A 403 9.97 -37.84 40.74
N ALA A 404 10.39 -38.42 39.63
CA ALA A 404 10.56 -37.69 38.40
C ALA A 404 9.21 -37.02 38.14
N ALA A 405 9.13 -35.71 38.39
CA ALA A 405 7.99 -34.90 38.02
C ALA A 405 7.79 -35.12 36.54
N THR A 406 6.78 -35.86 36.17
CA THR A 406 6.28 -35.94 34.80
C THR A 406 5.92 -34.51 34.42
N ALA A 407 6.76 -33.89 33.58
CA ALA A 407 6.51 -32.54 33.07
C ALA A 407 5.12 -32.54 32.45
N THR A 408 4.21 -31.78 33.02
CA THR A 408 2.84 -31.65 32.51
C THR A 408 2.95 -31.20 31.04
N PRO A 409 2.33 -31.91 30.07
CA PRO A 409 2.43 -31.55 28.69
C PRO A 409 1.89 -30.14 28.53
N TRP A 410 2.62 -29.28 27.80
CA TRP A 410 2.21 -27.91 27.51
C TRP A 410 0.82 -27.90 26.84
N ARG A 411 -0.05 -26.95 27.24
CA ARG A 411 -1.40 -26.81 26.71
C ARG A 411 -1.58 -25.43 26.11
N PRO A 412 -2.39 -25.28 25.02
CA PRO A 412 -2.81 -24.00 24.52
C PRO A 412 -3.44 -23.14 25.61
N TRP A 413 -3.17 -21.84 25.60
CA TRP A 413 -3.64 -20.91 26.61
C TRP A 413 -4.13 -19.60 25.99
N ARG A 414 -4.85 -18.81 26.76
CA ARG A 414 -5.37 -17.48 26.42
C ARG A 414 -5.23 -16.54 27.61
N ALA A 415 -4.80 -15.30 27.37
CA ALA A 415 -4.59 -14.27 28.39
C ALA A 415 -5.13 -12.93 27.94
N THR A 416 -5.62 -12.12 28.89
CA THR A 416 -6.02 -10.74 28.69
C THR A 416 -4.97 -9.82 29.33
N LEU A 417 -4.48 -8.80 28.60
CA LEU A 417 -3.42 -7.91 29.10
C LEU A 417 -3.92 -6.88 30.09
N GLY A 418 -5.17 -6.40 29.97
CA GLY A 418 -5.79 -5.41 30.86
C GLY A 418 -6.54 -6.05 32.02
N GLY A 419 -6.49 -5.42 33.23
CA GLY A 419 -7.31 -5.83 34.36
C GLY A 419 -8.81 -5.72 34.10
N LYS A 420 -9.65 -6.34 34.97
CA LYS A 420 -11.13 -6.44 34.85
C LYS A 420 -11.93 -5.12 34.75
N GLY A 421 -11.24 -3.97 34.64
CA GLY A 421 -11.86 -2.64 34.50
C GLY A 421 -11.69 -2.01 33.10
N ALA A 422 -11.03 -2.70 32.13
CA ALA A 422 -10.76 -2.14 30.81
C ALA A 422 -11.85 -2.43 29.75
N ALA A 423 -13.01 -2.96 30.16
CA ALA A 423 -14.18 -3.09 29.31
C ALA A 423 -14.88 -1.71 29.15
N GLY A 424 -14.16 -0.74 28.62
CA GLY A 424 -14.74 0.50 28.11
C GLY A 424 -15.43 0.22 26.78
N THR A 425 -16.47 0.96 26.46
CA THR A 425 -17.33 0.93 25.28
C THR A 425 -16.62 1.30 23.96
N GLY A 426 -15.31 1.04 23.84
CA GLY A 426 -14.50 1.27 22.64
C GLY A 426 -14.03 -0.06 22.01
N THR A 427 -13.83 -0.07 20.70
CA THR A 427 -13.26 -1.19 19.95
C THR A 427 -11.97 -1.66 20.60
N ALA A 428 -11.90 -2.94 20.99
CA ALA A 428 -10.69 -3.53 21.59
C ALA A 428 -9.58 -3.51 20.54
N ARG A 429 -8.40 -2.95 20.89
CA ARG A 429 -7.23 -2.97 20.02
C ARG A 429 -6.40 -4.20 20.32
N PRO A 430 -5.91 -4.91 19.28
CA PRO A 430 -5.08 -6.08 19.47
C PRO A 430 -3.72 -5.68 20.05
N ALA A 431 -3.09 -6.62 20.73
CA ALA A 431 -1.77 -6.42 21.29
C ALA A 431 -0.68 -6.79 20.27
N SER A 432 0.38 -6.01 20.18
CA SER A 432 1.61 -6.37 19.47
C SER A 432 2.62 -7.00 20.43
N CYS A 433 3.14 -8.17 20.06
CA CYS A 433 4.02 -8.94 20.93
C CYS A 433 5.37 -9.23 20.27
N SER A 434 6.39 -9.51 21.11
CA SER A 434 7.67 -10.06 20.73
C SER A 434 8.11 -11.11 21.74
N TYR A 435 9.04 -11.98 21.34
CA TYR A 435 9.61 -13.01 22.21
C TYR A 435 11.11 -12.76 22.42
N GLY A 436 11.57 -12.91 23.65
CA GLY A 436 12.99 -12.78 23.97
C GLY A 436 13.29 -13.22 25.41
N GLY A 437 14.47 -13.82 25.64
CA GLY A 437 14.89 -14.24 26.97
C GLY A 437 13.92 -15.18 27.67
N GLY A 438 13.24 -16.06 26.93
CA GLY A 438 12.28 -17.02 27.48
C GLY A 438 10.96 -16.42 27.95
N ALA A 439 10.61 -15.21 27.51
CA ALA A 439 9.37 -14.53 27.86
C ALA A 439 8.70 -13.85 26.66
N LEU A 440 7.39 -13.70 26.71
CA LEU A 440 6.61 -12.95 25.75
C LEU A 440 6.37 -11.54 26.30
N TYR A 441 6.66 -10.52 25.47
CA TYR A 441 6.46 -9.11 25.82
C TYR A 441 5.44 -8.50 24.87
N CYS A 442 4.38 -7.91 25.41
CA CYS A 442 3.28 -7.38 24.64
C CYS A 442 2.97 -5.92 25.04
N ALA A 443 2.54 -5.12 24.06
CA ALA A 443 1.89 -3.82 24.28
C ALA A 443 0.50 -3.86 23.66
N GLY A 444 -0.47 -3.19 24.29
CA GLY A 444 -1.86 -3.22 23.84
C GLY A 444 -2.65 -2.04 24.38
N GLN A 445 -3.98 -2.10 24.22
CA GLN A 445 -4.86 -1.02 24.66
C GLN A 445 -4.71 -0.75 26.16
N GLY A 446 -4.27 0.47 26.50
CA GLY A 446 -4.06 0.89 27.89
C GLY A 446 -2.82 0.27 28.56
N VAL A 447 -2.10 -0.63 27.88
CA VAL A 447 -0.90 -1.31 28.37
C VAL A 447 0.30 -0.92 27.51
N GLY A 448 1.24 -0.17 28.10
CA GLY A 448 2.48 0.24 27.43
C GLY A 448 3.46 -0.92 27.29
N ALA A 449 3.52 -1.83 28.26
CA ALA A 449 4.27 -3.06 28.19
C ALA A 449 3.76 -4.08 29.22
N ALA A 450 3.77 -5.36 28.85
CA ALA A 450 3.49 -6.47 29.74
C ALA A 450 4.45 -7.64 29.47
N ARG A 451 4.80 -8.42 30.48
CA ARG A 451 5.54 -9.66 30.36
C ARG A 451 4.63 -10.82 30.69
N LEU A 452 4.59 -11.80 29.80
CA LEU A 452 3.81 -13.03 29.98
C LEU A 452 4.74 -14.24 30.01
N ASP A 453 4.34 -15.23 30.80
CA ASP A 453 4.97 -16.55 30.78
C ASP A 453 4.48 -17.30 29.51
N PRO A 454 5.37 -17.74 28.61
CA PRO A 454 4.97 -18.45 27.41
C PRO A 454 4.45 -19.86 27.69
N ALA A 455 4.63 -20.38 28.91
CA ALA A 455 4.16 -21.70 29.27
C ALA A 455 2.66 -21.78 29.52
N ASP A 456 2.09 -20.76 30.17
CA ASP A 456 0.70 -20.76 30.62
C ASP A 456 -0.06 -19.44 30.34
N GLY A 457 0.62 -18.44 29.73
CA GLY A 457 0.04 -17.12 29.42
C GLY A 457 -0.13 -16.21 30.65
N ARG A 458 0.38 -16.58 31.82
CA ARG A 458 0.28 -15.79 33.04
C ARG A 458 1.00 -14.46 32.87
N VAL A 459 0.28 -13.34 33.15
CA VAL A 459 0.87 -12.01 33.16
C VAL A 459 1.75 -11.87 34.40
N MET A 460 3.06 -11.81 34.20
CA MET A 460 4.06 -11.68 35.27
C MET A 460 4.09 -10.25 35.82
N TRP A 461 3.98 -9.28 34.95
CA TRP A 461 3.79 -7.86 35.25
C TRP A 461 3.17 -7.12 34.06
N SER A 462 2.49 -6.03 34.35
CA SER A 462 1.92 -5.12 33.35
C SER A 462 2.13 -3.68 33.78
N ARG A 463 2.49 -2.82 32.83
CA ARG A 463 2.68 -1.38 33.01
C ARG A 463 1.65 -0.62 32.15
N PRO A 464 0.91 0.32 32.73
CA PRO A 464 -0.03 1.12 31.98
C PRO A 464 0.70 1.99 30.93
N ALA A 465 0.02 2.33 29.85
CA ALA A 465 0.50 3.31 28.89
C ALA A 465 0.52 4.70 29.53
N THR A 466 1.63 5.44 29.40
CA THR A 466 1.85 6.75 30.04
C THR A 466 1.17 7.92 29.34
N ALA A 467 0.71 7.75 28.12
CA ALA A 467 -0.02 8.75 27.35
C ALA A 467 -1.33 8.19 26.82
N ARG A 468 -2.41 8.95 26.93
CA ARG A 468 -3.65 8.74 26.18
C ARG A 468 -3.45 9.38 24.80
N GLY A 469 -2.53 8.82 24.02
CA GLY A 469 -2.37 9.20 22.63
C GLY A 469 -3.58 8.71 21.84
N ALA A 470 -4.19 9.60 21.08
CA ALA A 470 -5.21 9.29 20.09
C ALA A 470 -4.57 8.71 18.82
N ASP A 471 -3.50 7.92 18.94
CA ASP A 471 -2.84 7.33 17.80
C ASP A 471 -3.56 6.02 17.42
N ASP A 472 -4.18 6.01 16.24
CA ASP A 472 -5.00 4.89 15.75
C ASP A 472 -4.16 3.72 15.20
N GLY A 473 -2.81 3.77 15.33
CA GLY A 473 -1.89 2.74 14.92
C GLY A 473 -1.85 1.50 15.83
N LEU A 474 -1.30 0.40 15.32
CA LEU A 474 -0.92 -0.74 16.16
C LEU A 474 0.15 -0.30 17.17
N PRO A 475 0.04 -0.71 18.44
CA PRO A 475 1.10 -0.49 19.41
C PRO A 475 2.39 -1.16 18.92
N THR A 476 3.52 -0.47 19.05
CA THR A 476 4.82 -1.06 18.73
C THR A 476 5.13 -2.17 19.73
N ALA A 477 5.45 -3.37 19.23
CA ALA A 477 5.83 -4.48 20.10
C ALA A 477 7.09 -4.12 20.92
N PRO A 478 7.08 -4.34 22.26
CA PRO A 478 8.28 -4.20 23.06
C PRO A 478 9.37 -5.16 22.58
N VAL A 479 10.63 -4.74 22.49
CA VAL A 479 11.74 -5.57 21.95
C VAL A 479 12.82 -5.75 23.01
N LEU A 480 13.11 -6.99 23.39
CA LEU A 480 14.24 -7.31 24.26
C LEU A 480 15.55 -7.22 23.46
N SER A 481 16.47 -6.36 23.89
CA SER A 481 17.73 -6.14 23.20
C SER A 481 18.76 -5.55 24.16
N GLY A 482 20.00 -6.04 24.11
CA GLY A 482 21.06 -5.63 25.04
C GLY A 482 20.71 -5.87 26.51
N GLY A 483 19.86 -6.87 26.80
CA GLY A 483 19.41 -7.18 28.17
C GLY A 483 18.33 -6.26 28.73
N LEU A 484 17.87 -5.25 27.97
CA LEU A 484 16.79 -4.33 28.33
C LEU A 484 15.60 -4.47 27.37
N LEU A 485 14.40 -4.22 27.87
CA LEU A 485 13.17 -4.19 27.08
C LEU A 485 12.95 -2.77 26.55
N ARG A 486 13.02 -2.59 25.24
CA ARG A 486 12.76 -1.32 24.57
C ARG A 486 11.27 -1.18 24.28
N VAL A 487 10.71 -0.03 24.65
CA VAL A 487 9.30 0.31 24.48
C VAL A 487 9.21 1.69 23.86
N VAL A 488 8.42 1.82 22.81
CA VAL A 488 8.07 3.13 22.22
C VAL A 488 6.75 3.56 22.85
N SER A 489 6.68 4.83 23.29
CA SER A 489 5.42 5.38 23.82
C SER A 489 4.32 5.40 22.75
N PRO A 490 3.03 5.35 23.13
CA PRO A 490 1.90 5.30 22.19
C PRO A 490 1.86 6.49 21.21
N ASP A 491 2.39 7.64 21.60
CA ASP A 491 2.51 8.84 20.76
C ASP A 491 3.77 8.85 19.86
N GLY A 492 4.57 7.77 19.88
CA GLY A 492 5.82 7.67 19.12
C GLY A 492 6.93 8.64 19.57
N ALA A 493 6.68 9.47 20.58
CA ALA A 493 7.60 10.55 20.95
C ALA A 493 8.75 10.12 21.88
N ARG A 494 8.60 8.99 22.57
CA ARG A 494 9.56 8.53 23.60
C ARG A 494 9.95 7.08 23.41
N LEU A 495 11.25 6.82 23.49
CA LEU A 495 11.83 5.47 23.56
C LEU A 495 12.31 5.23 25.00
N GLU A 496 11.80 4.20 25.65
CA GLU A 496 12.20 3.79 26.98
C GLU A 496 12.87 2.42 26.95
N ALA A 497 13.88 2.22 27.79
CA ALA A 497 14.47 0.92 28.06
C ALA A 497 14.17 0.50 29.49
N LEU A 498 13.49 -0.62 29.63
CA LEU A 498 13.05 -1.17 30.90
C LEU A 498 13.89 -2.37 31.29
N ASP A 499 14.12 -2.53 32.56
CA ASP A 499 14.60 -3.81 33.12
C ASP A 499 13.49 -4.86 32.94
N PRO A 500 13.76 -5.99 32.27
CA PRO A 500 12.71 -6.96 31.90
C PRO A 500 12.13 -7.73 33.09
N ALA A 501 12.82 -7.75 34.24
CA ALA A 501 12.34 -8.42 35.46
C ALA A 501 11.55 -7.48 36.35
N THR A 502 12.04 -6.25 36.54
CA THR A 502 11.48 -5.28 37.49
C THR A 502 10.63 -4.19 36.85
N HIS A 503 10.57 -4.14 35.51
CA HIS A 503 9.92 -3.12 34.66
C HIS A 503 10.30 -1.67 35.01
N ARG A 504 11.40 -1.44 35.74
CA ARG A 504 11.93 -0.11 36.03
C ARG A 504 12.60 0.49 34.79
N VAL A 505 12.37 1.76 34.53
CA VAL A 505 13.04 2.51 33.46
C VAL A 505 14.51 2.65 33.82
N ARG A 506 15.39 2.15 32.96
CA ARG A 506 16.84 2.32 33.04
C ARG A 506 17.29 3.60 32.36
N TRP A 507 16.73 3.89 31.20
CA TRP A 507 16.90 5.14 30.49
C TRP A 507 15.67 5.47 29.64
N SER A 508 15.55 6.74 29.26
CA SER A 508 14.47 7.24 28.40
C SER A 508 15.01 8.34 27.50
N ARG A 509 14.62 8.31 26.23
CA ARG A 509 15.04 9.25 25.19
C ARG A 509 13.81 9.84 24.49
N ASP A 510 13.83 11.15 24.28
CA ASP A 510 12.91 11.81 23.36
C ASP A 510 13.33 11.49 21.92
N VAL A 511 12.40 10.90 21.16
CA VAL A 511 12.58 10.52 19.76
C VAL A 511 11.58 11.21 18.83
N SER A 512 10.82 12.19 19.33
CA SER A 512 9.80 12.93 18.58
C SER A 512 10.37 13.58 17.31
N ARG A 513 11.56 14.15 17.39
CA ARG A 513 12.26 14.79 16.27
C ARG A 513 12.60 13.87 15.10
N TYR A 514 12.58 12.54 15.32
CA TYR A 514 12.88 11.56 14.27
C TYR A 514 11.62 11.13 13.49
N HIS A 515 10.44 11.65 13.87
CA HIS A 515 9.16 11.40 13.18
C HIS A 515 8.94 9.92 12.83
N GLY A 516 9.05 9.05 13.84
CA GLY A 516 8.87 7.60 13.70
C GLY A 516 10.03 6.84 13.02
N ARG A 517 11.12 7.53 12.62
CA ARG A 517 12.29 6.89 11.99
C ARG A 517 13.25 6.32 13.03
N VAL A 518 12.75 5.37 13.79
CA VAL A 518 13.44 4.65 14.86
C VAL A 518 13.50 3.17 14.48
N TYR A 519 14.68 2.66 14.17
CA TYR A 519 14.84 1.32 13.63
C TYR A 519 15.66 0.44 14.58
N PRO A 520 15.14 -0.69 15.06
CA PRO A 520 15.93 -1.66 15.81
C PRO A 520 16.90 -2.41 14.88
N ALA A 521 18.15 -2.59 15.32
CA ALA A 521 19.16 -3.35 14.61
C ALA A 521 20.03 -4.10 15.62
N GLY A 522 19.66 -5.33 15.98
CA GLY A 522 20.27 -6.08 17.05
C GLY A 522 20.22 -5.32 18.38
N ASP A 523 21.38 -5.12 19.02
CA ASP A 523 21.49 -4.35 20.25
C ASP A 523 21.55 -2.82 20.04
N MET A 524 21.49 -2.37 18.78
CA MET A 524 21.50 -0.96 18.43
C MET A 524 20.09 -0.45 18.10
N VAL A 525 19.94 0.86 18.23
CA VAL A 525 18.81 1.63 17.70
C VAL A 525 19.36 2.66 16.70
N LEU A 526 18.87 2.61 15.48
CA LEU A 526 19.23 3.56 14.43
C LEU A 526 18.15 4.64 14.34
N LEU A 527 18.57 5.89 14.50
CA LEU A 527 17.72 7.08 14.47
C LEU A 527 18.10 7.91 13.25
N VAL A 528 17.11 8.26 12.42
CA VAL A 528 17.35 9.04 11.19
C VAL A 528 16.77 10.43 11.33
N ASP A 529 17.64 11.43 11.40
CA ASP A 529 17.27 12.84 11.47
C ASP A 529 16.60 13.32 10.15
N ALA A 530 15.90 14.44 10.22
CA ALA A 530 15.27 15.06 9.06
C ALA A 530 16.26 15.42 7.94
N ASP A 531 17.51 15.75 8.32
CA ASP A 531 18.60 16.05 7.39
C ASP A 531 19.28 14.79 6.79
N GLY A 532 18.82 13.58 7.13
CA GLY A 532 19.39 12.30 6.70
C GLY A 532 20.59 11.82 7.52
N THR A 533 20.96 12.53 8.60
CA THR A 533 21.99 12.04 9.53
C THR A 533 21.47 10.81 10.28
N VAL A 534 22.23 9.74 10.26
CA VAL A 534 21.95 8.51 11.01
C VAL A 534 22.73 8.51 12.29
N ARG A 535 22.06 8.23 13.41
CA ARG A 535 22.65 8.04 14.73
C ARG A 535 22.42 6.62 15.18
N ALA A 536 23.44 5.94 15.62
CA ALA A 536 23.32 4.65 16.25
C ALA A 536 23.52 4.76 17.75
N VAL A 537 22.54 4.32 18.48
CA VAL A 537 22.50 4.35 19.93
C VAL A 537 22.52 2.93 20.45
N ASP A 538 23.36 2.68 21.43
CA ASP A 538 23.45 1.40 22.13
C ASP A 538 22.18 1.20 22.99
N GLY A 539 21.44 0.12 22.73
CA GLY A 539 20.14 -0.12 23.36
C GLY A 539 20.20 -0.44 24.86
N ALA A 540 21.37 -0.86 25.38
CA ALA A 540 21.55 -1.11 26.79
C ALA A 540 21.92 0.16 27.59
N THR A 541 22.68 1.05 26.99
CA THR A 541 23.34 2.16 27.70
C THR A 541 22.90 3.54 27.28
N ASP A 542 22.08 3.68 26.25
CA ASP A 542 21.68 4.94 25.63
C ASP A 542 22.85 5.78 25.09
N ARG A 543 24.03 5.20 24.93
CA ARG A 543 25.19 5.91 24.40
C ARG A 543 25.20 5.89 22.89
N GLU A 544 25.43 7.07 22.29
CA GLU A 544 25.68 7.19 20.86
C GLU A 544 27.01 6.50 20.54
N ARG A 545 26.99 5.50 19.63
CA ARG A 545 28.17 4.77 19.17
C ARG A 545 28.79 5.44 17.96
N TRP A 546 27.96 5.90 17.02
CA TRP A 546 28.40 6.63 15.84
C TRP A 546 27.28 7.53 15.31
N ARG A 547 27.69 8.51 14.51
CA ARG A 547 26.79 9.45 13.85
C ARG A 547 27.43 9.96 12.57
N HIS A 548 26.80 9.72 11.43
CA HIS A 548 27.19 10.30 10.15
C HIS A 548 26.07 10.12 9.11
N ARG A 549 26.19 10.79 7.97
CA ARG A 549 25.35 10.55 6.80
C ARG A 549 25.92 9.41 5.99
N LEU A 550 25.05 8.53 5.52
CA LEU A 550 25.44 7.47 4.61
C LEU A 550 25.50 8.01 3.18
N SER A 551 26.64 7.81 2.52
CA SER A 551 26.88 8.33 1.17
C SER A 551 25.81 7.87 0.17
N GLY A 552 25.18 8.82 -0.53
CA GLY A 552 24.14 8.61 -1.51
C GLY A 552 22.74 8.43 -0.94
N HIS A 553 22.58 8.43 0.39
CA HIS A 553 21.26 8.39 1.02
C HIS A 553 20.84 9.79 1.50
N THR A 554 19.62 10.17 1.18
CA THR A 554 19.00 11.41 1.70
C THR A 554 18.36 11.17 3.06
N ARG A 555 17.40 10.24 3.14
CA ARG A 555 16.70 9.84 4.37
C ARG A 555 16.41 8.34 4.32
N PRO A 556 17.39 7.47 4.63
CA PRO A 556 17.25 6.03 4.48
C PRO A 556 16.21 5.44 5.43
N SER A 557 15.48 4.42 4.94
CA SER A 557 14.78 3.46 5.78
C SER A 557 15.73 2.30 6.09
N PHE A 558 15.61 1.70 7.28
CA PHE A 558 16.48 0.60 7.67
C PHE A 558 15.71 -0.70 7.85
N PHE A 559 16.34 -1.79 7.42
CA PHE A 559 15.89 -3.16 7.60
C PHE A 559 17.03 -3.95 8.26
N ALA A 560 16.72 -4.77 9.24
CA ALA A 560 17.67 -5.64 9.90
C ALA A 560 17.11 -7.06 9.97
N TYR A 561 17.94 -8.04 9.70
CA TYR A 561 17.56 -9.46 9.67
C TYR A 561 18.56 -10.30 10.45
N GLY A 562 18.15 -11.48 10.90
CA GLY A 562 18.98 -12.40 11.65
C GLY A 562 19.40 -11.84 13.02
N ASP A 563 20.70 -11.75 13.29
CA ASP A 563 21.25 -11.21 14.55
C ASP A 563 21.19 -9.66 14.63
N GLY A 564 20.72 -8.99 13.57
CA GLY A 564 20.62 -7.55 13.51
C GLY A 564 21.97 -6.80 13.46
N ARG A 565 23.11 -7.50 13.32
CA ARG A 565 24.43 -6.83 13.23
C ARG A 565 24.62 -6.09 11.90
N THR A 566 23.97 -6.57 10.85
CA THR A 566 23.93 -5.89 9.56
C THR A 566 22.59 -5.18 9.40
N ALA A 567 22.62 -3.86 9.23
CA ALA A 567 21.47 -3.05 8.88
C ALA A 567 21.56 -2.65 7.40
N TYR A 568 20.44 -2.73 6.70
CA TYR A 568 20.34 -2.36 5.28
C TYR A 568 19.65 -1.01 5.18
N ALA A 569 20.42 0.03 4.86
CA ALA A 569 19.91 1.35 4.54
C ALA A 569 19.38 1.35 3.11
N VAL A 570 18.14 1.77 2.92
CA VAL A 570 17.45 1.76 1.64
C VAL A 570 16.93 3.15 1.33
N THR A 571 17.17 3.62 0.12
CA THR A 571 16.61 4.87 -0.41
C THR A 571 16.24 4.66 -1.87
N THR A 572 15.00 4.89 -2.20
CA THR A 572 14.52 4.89 -3.58
C THR A 572 14.65 6.29 -4.16
N SER A 573 15.03 6.40 -5.42
CA SER A 573 15.06 7.66 -6.15
C SER A 573 13.65 8.24 -6.29
N PRO A 574 13.48 9.57 -6.39
CA PRO A 574 12.16 10.20 -6.49
C PRO A 574 11.31 9.70 -7.67
N ASP A 575 11.96 9.29 -8.76
CA ASP A 575 11.32 8.73 -9.96
C ASP A 575 11.02 7.22 -9.85
N GLY A 576 11.33 6.57 -8.71
CA GLY A 576 11.18 5.13 -8.52
C GLY A 576 12.10 4.27 -9.40
N ALA A 577 12.91 4.89 -10.27
CA ALA A 577 13.71 4.17 -11.26
C ALA A 577 14.90 3.41 -10.65
N HIS A 578 15.34 3.81 -9.47
CA HIS A 578 16.50 3.21 -8.82
C HIS A 578 16.30 3.07 -7.30
N THR A 579 16.85 2.01 -6.73
CA THR A 579 16.92 1.81 -5.28
C THR A 579 18.36 1.60 -4.85
N LEU A 580 18.85 2.50 -4.00
CA LEU A 580 20.16 2.39 -3.37
C LEU A 580 20.03 1.59 -2.08
N VAL A 581 20.83 0.52 -1.96
CA VAL A 581 20.94 -0.28 -0.74
C VAL A 581 22.38 -0.25 -0.25
N THR A 582 22.57 0.06 1.02
CA THR A 582 23.87 0.03 1.70
C THR A 582 23.76 -0.89 2.92
N ALA A 583 24.59 -1.93 2.95
CA ALA A 583 24.75 -2.76 4.15
C ALA A 583 25.75 -2.14 5.09
N VAL A 584 25.35 -1.90 6.33
CA VAL A 584 26.09 -1.18 7.36
C VAL A 584 26.26 -2.05 8.59
N ASP A 585 27.44 -2.08 9.19
CA ASP A 585 27.65 -2.60 10.54
C ASP A 585 26.87 -1.72 11.52
N ALA A 586 25.82 -2.24 12.13
CA ALA A 586 24.95 -1.47 13.03
C ALA A 586 25.72 -0.93 14.25
N VAL A 587 26.78 -1.63 14.70
CA VAL A 587 27.57 -1.27 15.88
C VAL A 587 28.66 -0.24 15.56
N ARG A 588 29.31 -0.37 14.38
CA ARG A 588 30.46 0.47 14.02
C ARG A 588 30.12 1.58 13.03
N GLY A 589 29.01 1.49 12.30
CA GLY A 589 28.62 2.42 11.25
C GLY A 589 29.42 2.25 9.95
N THR A 590 30.27 1.22 9.85
CA THR A 590 31.07 0.98 8.65
C THR A 590 30.24 0.30 7.57
N THR A 591 30.45 0.71 6.32
CA THR A 591 29.78 0.10 5.17
C THR A 591 30.48 -1.20 4.78
N PHE A 592 29.71 -2.30 4.72
CA PHE A 592 30.19 -3.57 4.17
C PHE A 592 30.18 -3.55 2.65
N TRP A 593 29.06 -3.10 2.06
CA TRP A 593 28.88 -2.94 0.62
C TRP A 593 27.76 -1.94 0.31
N ARG A 594 27.76 -1.47 -0.92
CA ARG A 594 26.73 -0.59 -1.48
C ARG A 594 26.42 -1.00 -2.91
N HIS A 595 25.14 -1.02 -3.27
CA HIS A 595 24.68 -1.34 -4.61
C HIS A 595 23.44 -0.52 -4.97
N THR A 596 23.39 -0.04 -6.22
CA THR A 596 22.22 0.62 -6.77
C THR A 596 21.53 -0.35 -7.72
N PHE A 597 20.28 -0.64 -7.45
CA PHE A 597 19.43 -1.48 -8.26
C PHE A 597 18.56 -0.61 -9.17
N SER A 598 18.21 -1.11 -10.37
CA SER A 598 17.13 -0.53 -11.17
C SER A 598 15.77 -0.96 -10.59
N GLY A 599 14.80 -0.02 -10.55
CA GLY A 599 13.45 -0.23 -10.06
C GLY A 599 13.26 0.08 -8.58
N HIS A 600 12.01 0.02 -8.14
CA HIS A 600 11.62 0.21 -6.75
C HIS A 600 11.71 -1.12 -6.00
N LEU A 601 12.71 -1.26 -5.14
CA LEU A 601 12.97 -2.50 -4.42
C LEU A 601 12.86 -2.33 -2.90
N THR A 602 12.24 -3.31 -2.27
CA THR A 602 12.13 -3.39 -0.81
C THR A 602 12.74 -4.70 -0.31
N PRO A 603 13.63 -4.69 0.70
CA PRO A 603 14.15 -5.90 1.29
C PRO A 603 13.04 -6.76 1.92
N ALA A 604 13.07 -8.06 1.64
CA ALA A 604 12.17 -9.07 2.19
C ALA A 604 12.87 -10.00 3.20
N GLY A 605 14.21 -10.01 3.20
CA GLY A 605 15.00 -10.81 4.13
C GLY A 605 16.36 -11.22 3.56
N THR A 606 17.05 -12.06 4.32
CA THR A 606 18.35 -12.60 3.93
C THR A 606 18.29 -14.10 3.78
N GLY A 607 19.00 -14.62 2.78
CA GLY A 607 19.23 -16.04 2.58
C GLY A 607 20.59 -16.50 3.09
N PRO A 608 20.94 -17.76 2.85
CA PRO A 608 22.25 -18.31 3.19
C PRO A 608 23.41 -17.50 2.61
N ARG A 609 24.53 -17.44 3.32
CA ARG A 609 25.76 -16.72 2.90
C ARG A 609 25.60 -15.21 2.71
N GLY A 610 24.63 -14.58 3.40
CA GLY A 610 24.43 -13.14 3.34
C GLY A 610 23.79 -12.64 2.03
N VAL A 611 23.12 -13.50 1.29
CA VAL A 611 22.30 -13.12 0.13
C VAL A 611 21.18 -12.23 0.60
N LEU A 612 20.99 -11.08 -0.06
CA LEU A 612 19.84 -10.20 0.17
C LEU A 612 18.73 -10.54 -0.83
N LEU A 613 17.52 -10.72 -0.33
CA LEU A 613 16.32 -10.96 -1.12
C LEU A 613 15.41 -9.74 -1.02
N LEU A 614 14.97 -9.24 -2.19
CA LEU A 614 14.15 -8.03 -2.29
C LEU A 614 12.92 -8.32 -3.16
N THR A 615 11.85 -7.61 -2.92
CA THR A 615 10.70 -7.52 -3.82
C THR A 615 10.85 -6.29 -4.70
N GLU A 616 10.50 -6.40 -5.97
CA GLU A 616 10.41 -5.28 -6.90
C GLU A 616 8.95 -4.95 -7.15
N THR A 617 8.60 -3.67 -7.07
CA THR A 617 7.22 -3.21 -7.28
C THR A 617 7.15 -2.26 -8.47
N ASP A 618 6.00 -2.30 -9.18
CA ASP A 618 5.67 -1.35 -10.24
C ASP A 618 5.13 -0.02 -9.67
N ILE A 619 4.82 0.91 -10.56
CA ILE A 619 4.22 2.21 -10.22
C ILE A 619 2.83 2.10 -9.55
N GLN A 620 2.18 0.93 -9.66
CA GLN A 620 0.90 0.63 -9.02
C GLN A 620 1.10 -0.11 -7.69
N THR A 621 2.35 -0.13 -7.18
CA THR A 621 2.77 -0.82 -5.94
C THR A 621 2.56 -2.34 -5.94
N ARG A 622 2.36 -2.95 -7.12
CA ARG A 622 2.24 -4.40 -7.23
C ARG A 622 3.62 -5.02 -7.36
N THR A 623 3.85 -6.11 -6.66
CA THR A 623 5.09 -6.87 -6.78
C THR A 623 5.14 -7.56 -8.15
N THR A 624 6.15 -7.24 -8.94
CA THR A 624 6.38 -7.76 -10.30
C THR A 624 7.48 -8.80 -10.36
N ALA A 625 8.43 -8.74 -9.43
CA ALA A 625 9.57 -9.64 -9.38
C ALA A 625 10.12 -9.80 -7.97
N VAL A 626 10.90 -10.85 -7.77
CA VAL A 626 11.79 -11.02 -6.63
C VAL A 626 13.23 -10.93 -7.13
N VAL A 627 14.02 -10.15 -6.41
CA VAL A 627 15.44 -9.90 -6.76
C VAL A 627 16.34 -10.56 -5.72
N ARG A 628 17.24 -11.41 -6.18
CA ARG A 628 18.29 -12.04 -5.38
C ARG A 628 19.60 -11.32 -5.63
N PHE A 629 20.25 -10.84 -4.60
CA PHE A 629 21.55 -10.18 -4.67
C PHE A 629 22.60 -10.92 -3.84
N GLU A 630 23.73 -11.24 -4.48
CA GLU A 630 24.89 -11.90 -3.87
C GLU A 630 26.03 -10.89 -3.71
N PRO A 631 26.23 -10.28 -2.52
CA PRO A 631 27.19 -9.19 -2.34
C PRO A 631 28.63 -9.56 -2.73
N GLY A 632 29.04 -10.77 -2.42
CA GLY A 632 30.41 -11.25 -2.70
C GLY A 632 30.74 -11.36 -4.19
N ARG A 633 29.75 -11.64 -5.02
CA ARG A 633 29.87 -11.74 -6.49
C ARG A 633 29.30 -10.55 -7.20
N ARG A 634 28.65 -9.64 -6.50
CA ARG A 634 27.83 -8.54 -7.04
C ARG A 634 26.80 -9.02 -8.07
N GLY A 635 26.40 -10.28 -7.95
CA GLY A 635 25.44 -10.92 -8.85
C GLY A 635 24.01 -10.51 -8.49
N VAL A 636 23.27 -9.98 -9.46
CA VAL A 636 21.84 -9.68 -9.35
C VAL A 636 21.08 -10.66 -10.23
N ARG A 637 20.16 -11.41 -9.64
CA ARG A 637 19.23 -12.29 -10.36
C ARG A 637 17.81 -11.84 -10.07
N ARG A 638 17.05 -11.59 -11.13
CA ARG A 638 15.65 -11.17 -11.07
C ARG A 638 14.77 -12.33 -11.49
N VAL A 639 13.79 -12.67 -10.67
CA VAL A 639 12.78 -13.70 -10.93
C VAL A 639 11.43 -13.00 -11.08
N GLY A 640 10.98 -12.84 -12.33
CA GLY A 640 9.68 -12.21 -12.63
C GLY A 640 8.50 -13.05 -12.18
N LEU A 641 7.46 -12.42 -11.71
CA LEU A 641 6.17 -13.07 -11.45
C LEU A 641 5.40 -13.20 -12.77
N THR A 642 4.59 -14.25 -12.91
CA THR A 642 3.75 -14.48 -14.11
C THR A 642 2.72 -13.37 -14.31
N ALA A 643 2.22 -12.83 -13.19
CA ALA A 643 1.38 -11.65 -13.13
C ALA A 643 1.76 -10.83 -11.89
N PRO A 644 1.71 -9.49 -11.96
CA PRO A 644 1.91 -8.65 -10.79
C PRO A 644 0.90 -8.98 -9.68
N VAL A 645 1.36 -9.00 -8.42
CA VAL A 645 0.51 -9.27 -7.24
C VAL A 645 0.54 -8.12 -6.25
N SER A 646 -0.56 -7.79 -5.62
CA SER A 646 -0.65 -6.78 -4.56
C SER A 646 -0.22 -7.39 -3.23
N ALA A 647 1.11 -7.56 -3.04
CA ALA A 647 1.64 -8.14 -1.81
C ALA A 647 1.56 -7.13 -0.65
N SER A 648 0.84 -7.48 0.41
CA SER A 648 0.77 -6.72 1.67
C SER A 648 1.94 -7.03 2.59
N SER A 649 2.56 -8.20 2.44
CA SER A 649 3.72 -8.64 3.22
C SER A 649 4.61 -9.55 2.40
N ALA A 650 5.92 -9.44 2.62
CA ALA A 650 6.92 -10.32 2.03
C ALA A 650 7.91 -10.79 3.09
N VAL A 651 8.23 -12.06 3.11
CA VAL A 651 9.25 -12.63 4.00
C VAL A 651 10.13 -13.61 3.24
N ALA A 652 11.43 -13.57 3.50
CA ALA A 652 12.40 -14.47 2.89
C ALA A 652 12.85 -15.54 3.90
N ARG A 653 12.91 -16.79 3.45
CA ARG A 653 13.45 -17.92 4.21
C ARG A 653 14.09 -18.93 3.26
N GLU A 654 15.27 -19.42 3.57
CA GLU A 654 15.96 -20.52 2.86
C GLU A 654 16.05 -20.35 1.33
N GLY A 655 16.28 -19.11 0.86
CA GLY A 655 16.39 -18.82 -0.57
C GLY A 655 15.06 -18.65 -1.31
N SER A 656 13.94 -18.82 -0.63
CA SER A 656 12.60 -18.51 -1.14
C SER A 656 12.06 -17.20 -0.56
N VAL A 657 11.21 -16.52 -1.32
CA VAL A 657 10.43 -15.37 -0.85
C VAL A 657 8.96 -15.74 -0.93
N TYR A 658 8.28 -15.51 0.18
CA TYR A 658 6.85 -15.74 0.32
C TYR A 658 6.14 -14.39 0.34
N LEU A 659 5.17 -14.22 -0.53
CA LEU A 659 4.37 -13.00 -0.70
C LEU A 659 2.96 -13.27 -0.22
N LEU A 660 2.49 -12.55 0.78
CA LEU A 660 1.09 -12.57 1.19
C LEU A 660 0.40 -11.37 0.53
N CYS A 661 -0.60 -11.65 -0.28
CA CYS A 661 -1.35 -10.68 -1.02
C CYS A 661 -2.53 -10.11 -0.19
N ALA A 662 -2.96 -8.91 -0.50
CA ALA A 662 -4.06 -8.24 0.20
C ALA A 662 -5.41 -8.99 0.08
N ASP A 663 -5.59 -9.75 -1.01
CA ASP A 663 -6.73 -10.62 -1.28
C ASP A 663 -6.65 -12.00 -0.58
N GLY A 664 -5.58 -12.22 0.20
CA GLY A 664 -5.32 -13.48 0.89
C GLY A 664 -4.61 -14.53 0.05
N GLY A 665 -4.23 -14.22 -1.18
CA GLY A 665 -3.36 -15.07 -1.99
C GLY A 665 -1.97 -15.16 -1.37
N LEU A 666 -1.41 -16.37 -1.28
CA LEU A 666 -0.05 -16.60 -0.82
C LEU A 666 0.79 -17.17 -1.98
N VAL A 667 1.91 -16.55 -2.30
CA VAL A 667 2.76 -16.92 -3.42
C VAL A 667 4.17 -17.21 -2.93
N ALA A 668 4.73 -18.37 -3.28
CA ALA A 668 6.13 -18.69 -3.05
C ALA A 668 6.95 -18.50 -4.33
N VAL A 669 8.12 -17.88 -4.20
CA VAL A 669 9.09 -17.67 -5.27
C VAL A 669 10.43 -18.28 -4.88
N ASP A 670 10.83 -19.33 -5.59
CA ASP A 670 12.15 -19.96 -5.41
C ASP A 670 13.19 -19.15 -6.19
N THR A 671 14.06 -18.44 -5.47
CA THR A 671 15.07 -17.60 -6.08
C THR A 671 16.32 -18.39 -6.53
N GLU A 672 16.50 -19.63 -6.07
CA GLU A 672 17.63 -20.49 -6.46
C GLU A 672 17.36 -21.20 -7.77
N ARG A 673 16.18 -21.79 -7.92
CA ARG A 673 15.76 -22.44 -9.17
C ARG A 673 15.24 -21.45 -10.21
N GLY A 674 14.79 -20.26 -9.75
CA GLY A 674 14.37 -19.19 -10.65
C GLY A 674 12.97 -19.36 -11.21
N GLY A 675 12.06 -19.86 -10.40
CA GLY A 675 10.69 -20.12 -10.80
C GLY A 675 9.67 -19.84 -9.69
N ARG A 676 8.39 -19.88 -10.09
CA ARG A 676 7.26 -19.91 -9.16
C ARG A 676 7.29 -21.25 -8.42
N GLY A 677 7.29 -21.22 -7.09
CA GLY A 677 7.14 -22.42 -6.28
C GLY A 677 5.68 -22.91 -6.30
N TRP A 678 4.80 -22.20 -5.60
CA TRP A 678 3.38 -22.53 -5.47
C TRP A 678 2.54 -21.27 -5.23
N ARG A 679 1.21 -21.38 -5.37
CA ARG A 679 0.22 -20.38 -5.00
C ARG A 679 -0.89 -21.06 -4.19
N LEU A 680 -1.32 -20.40 -3.11
CA LEU A 680 -2.43 -20.83 -2.26
C LEU A 680 -3.40 -19.65 -2.11
N GLU A 681 -4.68 -19.90 -2.31
CA GLU A 681 -5.75 -18.94 -1.97
C GLU A 681 -6.28 -19.29 -0.57
N THR A 682 -6.18 -18.32 0.36
CA THR A 682 -6.58 -18.55 1.75
C THR A 682 -7.95 -17.99 2.10
N SER A 683 -8.54 -17.18 1.23
CA SER A 683 -9.81 -16.45 1.46
C SER A 683 -9.75 -15.56 2.72
N VAL A 684 -8.56 -15.03 3.06
CA VAL A 684 -8.34 -14.16 4.21
C VAL A 684 -7.87 -12.79 3.72
N ALA A 685 -8.78 -11.83 3.65
CA ALA A 685 -8.41 -10.45 3.42
C ALA A 685 -7.86 -9.79 4.71
N ASN A 686 -7.06 -8.72 4.56
CA ASN A 686 -6.48 -7.97 5.68
C ASN A 686 -5.76 -8.84 6.71
N ALA A 687 -4.84 -9.67 6.23
CA ALA A 687 -3.99 -10.50 7.09
C ALA A 687 -2.84 -9.70 7.73
N SER A 688 -2.33 -10.22 8.84
CA SER A 688 -1.11 -9.70 9.49
C SER A 688 0.10 -9.82 8.57
N PRO A 689 1.22 -9.14 8.89
CA PRO A 689 2.49 -9.49 8.29
C PRO A 689 2.81 -10.98 8.46
N LEU A 690 3.41 -11.56 7.39
CA LEU A 690 3.76 -12.97 7.31
C LEU A 690 4.99 -13.29 8.17
N VAL A 691 4.97 -14.38 8.89
CA VAL A 691 6.09 -14.91 9.65
C VAL A 691 6.48 -16.28 9.11
N ALA A 692 7.77 -16.47 8.80
CA ALA A 692 8.31 -17.72 8.30
C ALA A 692 9.24 -18.36 9.32
N THR A 693 9.01 -19.64 9.61
CA THR A 693 9.90 -20.52 10.37
C THR A 693 10.45 -21.63 9.48
N ASP A 694 11.19 -22.58 10.07
CA ASP A 694 11.68 -23.73 9.31
C ASP A 694 10.51 -24.62 8.90
N GLY A 695 10.16 -24.53 7.61
CA GLY A 695 9.12 -25.33 6.97
C GLY A 695 7.69 -24.82 7.13
N ARG A 696 7.42 -23.69 7.81
CA ARG A 696 6.06 -23.19 8.02
C ARG A 696 5.94 -21.68 7.88
N LEU A 697 4.76 -21.23 7.48
CA LEU A 697 4.37 -19.84 7.40
C LEU A 697 3.17 -19.60 8.30
N TYR A 698 3.19 -18.47 9.01
CA TYR A 698 2.12 -18.06 9.93
C TYR A 698 1.66 -16.66 9.65
N PHE A 699 0.36 -16.43 9.73
CA PHE A 699 -0.26 -15.10 9.72
C PHE A 699 -1.61 -15.14 10.42
N SER A 700 -2.05 -14.01 10.92
CA SER A 700 -3.35 -13.85 11.56
C SER A 700 -4.32 -13.14 10.63
N SER A 701 -5.60 -13.51 10.67
CA SER A 701 -6.68 -12.83 9.96
C SER A 701 -7.35 -11.76 10.83
N ALA A 702 -8.09 -10.86 10.20
CA ALA A 702 -8.81 -9.78 10.87
C ALA A 702 -9.89 -10.26 11.85
N ASP A 703 -10.40 -11.49 11.71
CA ASP A 703 -11.34 -12.14 12.62
C ASP A 703 -10.66 -12.90 13.78
N GLY A 704 -9.34 -12.79 13.91
CA GLY A 704 -8.54 -13.36 14.99
C GLY A 704 -8.18 -14.84 14.82
N ARG A 705 -8.38 -15.42 13.65
CA ARG A 705 -7.80 -16.74 13.35
C ARG A 705 -6.30 -16.61 13.15
N LEU A 706 -5.56 -17.58 13.62
CA LEU A 706 -4.16 -17.83 13.27
C LEU A 706 -4.12 -18.97 12.25
N LEU A 707 -3.44 -18.77 11.14
CA LEU A 707 -3.30 -19.76 10.07
C LEU A 707 -1.85 -20.24 9.98
N ALA A 708 -1.69 -21.53 9.69
CA ALA A 708 -0.41 -22.17 9.42
C ALA A 708 -0.41 -22.83 8.04
N VAL A 709 0.62 -22.56 7.24
CA VAL A 709 0.80 -23.08 5.88
C VAL A 709 2.13 -23.82 5.80
N ASP A 710 2.15 -24.98 5.14
CA ASP A 710 3.39 -25.70 4.80
C ASP A 710 4.18 -24.88 3.77
N ALA A 711 5.37 -24.44 4.14
CA ALA A 711 6.18 -23.56 3.32
C ALA A 711 6.70 -24.23 2.03
N ALA A 712 6.88 -25.56 2.04
CA ALA A 712 7.36 -26.30 0.88
C ALA A 712 6.22 -26.65 -0.11
N ARG A 713 5.03 -26.98 0.41
CA ARG A 713 3.89 -27.46 -0.38
C ARG A 713 2.86 -26.40 -0.72
N GLY A 714 2.79 -25.29 0.04
CA GLY A 714 1.75 -24.28 -0.12
C GLY A 714 0.36 -24.80 0.27
N THR A 715 0.26 -25.65 1.27
CA THR A 715 -1.01 -26.20 1.75
C THR A 715 -1.30 -25.67 3.16
N LEU A 716 -2.56 -25.29 3.41
CA LEU A 716 -3.03 -24.94 4.75
C LEU A 716 -2.98 -26.18 5.63
N ILE A 717 -2.23 -26.14 6.72
CA ILE A 717 -2.01 -27.26 7.64
C ILE A 717 -2.72 -27.09 8.97
N GLY A 718 -3.28 -25.91 9.26
CA GLY A 718 -4.08 -25.65 10.44
C GLY A 718 -4.54 -24.22 10.53
N GLN A 719 -5.64 -24.02 11.24
CA GLN A 719 -6.16 -22.71 11.60
C GLN A 719 -6.89 -22.79 12.94
N THR A 720 -6.84 -21.70 13.71
CA THR A 720 -7.64 -21.59 14.94
C THR A 720 -9.07 -21.14 14.65
N GLU A 721 -9.97 -21.31 15.63
CA GLU A 721 -11.30 -20.72 15.56
C GLU A 721 -11.27 -19.19 15.55
N PRO A 722 -12.24 -18.53 14.91
CA PRO A 722 -12.37 -17.07 14.98
C PRO A 722 -12.53 -16.58 16.42
N ARG A 723 -11.94 -15.40 16.73
CA ARG A 723 -11.96 -14.78 18.05
C ARG A 723 -12.49 -13.35 17.96
N ALA A 724 -13.67 -13.18 17.37
CA ALA A 724 -14.34 -11.89 17.30
C ALA A 724 -14.90 -11.49 18.68
N SER A 725 -14.90 -10.20 19.00
CA SER A 725 -15.56 -9.69 20.21
C SER A 725 -17.08 -9.84 20.09
N GLY A 726 -17.70 -10.48 21.12
CA GLY A 726 -19.12 -10.82 21.10
C GLY A 726 -20.06 -9.65 21.31
N ALA A 727 -20.49 -8.87 20.42
CA ALA A 727 -21.65 -7.98 20.34
C ALA A 727 -21.61 -7.06 19.10
N GLY A 728 -20.72 -7.30 18.19
CA GLY A 728 -20.58 -6.66 16.89
C GLY A 728 -19.39 -7.30 16.22
N ARG A 729 -19.48 -7.68 14.96
CA ARG A 729 -18.37 -8.22 14.18
C ARG A 729 -17.31 -7.14 14.00
N SER A 730 -16.46 -6.95 15.02
CA SER A 730 -15.32 -6.04 14.93
C SER A 730 -14.20 -6.78 14.21
N TYR A 731 -13.98 -6.44 12.96
CA TYR A 731 -12.76 -6.79 12.22
C TYR A 731 -11.66 -5.80 12.58
N LEU A 732 -10.43 -6.30 12.68
CA LEU A 732 -9.25 -5.44 12.88
C LEU A 732 -8.83 -4.82 11.55
N GLU A 733 -8.68 -3.51 11.50
CA GLU A 733 -8.07 -2.81 10.36
C GLU A 733 -6.58 -3.15 10.23
N LEU A 734 -5.90 -3.29 11.37
CA LEU A 734 -4.49 -3.67 11.43
C LEU A 734 -4.34 -4.90 12.33
N VAL A 735 -3.79 -5.96 11.78
CA VAL A 735 -3.58 -7.23 12.47
C VAL A 735 -2.09 -7.36 12.80
N PRO A 736 -1.72 -7.51 14.09
CA PRO A 736 -0.33 -7.69 14.48
C PRO A 736 0.21 -9.04 14.01
N ALA A 737 1.50 -9.07 13.63
CA ALA A 737 2.18 -10.30 13.26
C ALA A 737 2.17 -11.31 14.42
N PRO A 738 1.95 -12.60 14.17
CA PRO A 738 2.16 -13.63 15.16
C PRO A 738 3.65 -13.77 15.51
N VAL A 739 3.94 -14.38 16.66
CA VAL A 739 5.30 -14.62 17.14
C VAL A 739 5.52 -16.13 17.24
N ALA A 740 6.44 -16.67 16.46
CA ALA A 740 6.82 -18.08 16.52
C ALA A 740 8.14 -18.22 17.28
N ALA A 741 8.15 -18.98 18.39
CA ALA A 741 9.32 -19.22 19.21
C ALA A 741 9.16 -20.48 20.07
N ASP A 742 10.26 -21.21 20.30
CA ASP A 742 10.36 -22.38 21.17
C ASP A 742 9.26 -23.44 20.93
N GLY A 743 8.95 -23.68 19.66
CA GLY A 743 7.95 -24.67 19.26
C GLY A 743 6.51 -24.25 19.58
N LYS A 744 6.26 -22.97 19.74
CA LYS A 744 4.95 -22.34 20.01
C LYS A 744 4.72 -21.17 19.06
N VAL A 745 3.45 -20.86 18.80
CA VAL A 745 3.05 -19.67 18.08
C VAL A 745 2.09 -18.87 18.95
N PHE A 746 2.40 -17.57 19.11
CA PHE A 746 1.60 -16.63 19.89
C PHE A 746 0.96 -15.63 18.94
N ALA A 747 -0.30 -15.33 19.15
CA ALA A 747 -1.02 -14.33 18.36
C ALA A 747 -1.96 -13.50 19.25
N ALA A 748 -2.33 -12.34 18.74
CA ALA A 748 -3.30 -11.47 19.40
C ALA A 748 -4.61 -11.47 18.59
N ALA A 749 -5.73 -11.37 19.29
CA ALA A 749 -7.06 -11.42 18.71
C ALA A 749 -7.81 -10.08 18.86
N PRO A 750 -8.84 -9.84 18.03
CA PRO A 750 -9.69 -8.64 18.08
C PRO A 750 -10.38 -8.40 19.44
N ASP A 751 -10.60 -9.48 20.20
CA ASP A 751 -11.19 -9.41 21.54
C ASP A 751 -10.21 -8.89 22.61
N GLY A 752 -9.01 -8.46 22.23
CA GLY A 752 -7.96 -7.94 23.12
C GLY A 752 -7.18 -9.04 23.84
N THR A 753 -7.37 -10.30 23.48
CA THR A 753 -6.63 -11.41 24.08
C THR A 753 -5.37 -11.74 23.31
N VAL A 754 -4.37 -12.26 24.04
CA VAL A 754 -3.19 -12.94 23.48
C VAL A 754 -3.35 -14.43 23.78
N PHE A 755 -3.01 -15.27 22.81
CA PHE A 755 -3.12 -16.72 22.96
C PHE A 755 -1.89 -17.43 22.40
N GLY A 756 -1.61 -18.62 22.92
CA GLY A 756 -0.53 -19.47 22.47
C GLY A 756 -1.03 -20.84 22.00
N VAL A 757 -0.45 -21.35 20.90
CA VAL A 757 -0.74 -22.68 20.33
C VAL A 757 0.55 -23.47 20.10
N ASP A 758 0.46 -24.81 20.04
CA ASP A 758 1.61 -25.67 19.78
C ASP A 758 1.97 -25.65 18.28
N GLU A 759 3.17 -25.19 17.95
CA GLU A 759 3.68 -25.14 16.59
C GLU A 759 3.72 -26.53 15.93
N ARG A 760 3.94 -27.61 16.70
CA ARG A 760 4.12 -28.96 16.17
C ARG A 760 2.85 -29.59 15.60
N HIS A 761 1.68 -29.16 16.10
CA HIS A 761 0.39 -29.78 15.77
C HIS A 761 -0.66 -28.78 15.27
N PRO A 762 -0.42 -28.07 14.15
CA PRO A 762 -1.37 -27.05 13.65
C PRO A 762 -2.78 -27.59 13.37
N ALA A 763 -2.88 -28.84 12.94
CA ALA A 763 -4.18 -29.50 12.68
C ALA A 763 -5.06 -29.68 13.93
N ARG A 764 -4.54 -29.37 15.12
CA ARG A 764 -5.26 -29.52 16.41
C ARG A 764 -5.52 -28.16 17.09
N TRP A 765 -5.33 -27.06 16.39
CA TRP A 765 -5.49 -25.71 16.92
C TRP A 765 -6.95 -25.33 17.19
#